data_75fc476739dfb18851468ef52041695d
#
_entry.id   75fc476739dfb18851468ef52041695d
#
_cell.length_a   1.000
_cell.length_b   1.000
_cell.length_c   1.000
_cell.angle_alpha   90.00
_cell.angle_beta   90.00
_cell.angle_gamma   90.00
#
_symmetry.space_group_name_H-M   'P 1'
#
loop_
_entity.id
_entity.type
_entity.pdbx_description
1 polymer ?
#
loop_
_entity_poly.entity_id
_entity_poly.type
_entity_poly.pdbx_seq_one_letter_code
_entity_poly.pdbx_strand_id
1 'polypeptide(L)'
;MLDQYEADWNNWPTDIGAPFYDLDGDGVYEPEGYELDGAMVYETPGIADADQVIWYVATDADVGTTSSLYGCTPIGVEIQYTLWGYNQPGAALGQIIFKNVRLLNKGSADLTDAYVSLWSDPDVGDYTNDFVGVDTTLSLMFSYNGVADDDDYAAYGLAPAAVGYDFFAGPIVESAGDTAIFNLKKRPGYRNLPASSFGYFIAGGVYSDPGPYGDTEAAREYYNLMRGFAPTDDLDNPTAWIDSSSGTAVVTKFPLAGDPVAGTGDLDAGPADRRMLINAGPFTLAVGDTQDIVTAVIGGIGDTYLTSVTDVKNTDLVAQTLFDDLFSSVPSAPPAPVVTATPFDDQVLLDWSGLEGVAATESSNISGYAFQGYNVYQLPSATATKSEAVRIGTFDVNDGVQTIYGNVFIPEYGTTVNIPVQYGLDKGVKRQIIVSEDWLTGGPLYVGSEYYFAVTAYNYKASPPLIEDQALETALTPVYVQLKPPDFGTRYTATAGDGLEIIHTGPGQGEVSATVTNPATLTGDEYRGSFLADTSYVHVNGDTVSGTLWRLTNATKNTTPVSFFKQAANQSDSDQPIVDGVQVIVSGPAPATIIEIDEYASWPSNDILVDGSTDSHLAPSLSQTGCIWDNRAGAVNLPSYSRDYDRFDFWGFDDVVFDFGDSSVTWDYIHEGVHMGDTNGDGDSTDVIYTPFAAYRVKPFGGDTIRLFAGFWDTNGDGAWTVNVSVDEAGEEVFDWAAPTYGQECWEPIYCWQGYDADGNEIAYDPDNLSLIHI
;
A
#
# COMPACT_ATOMS: atom_id res chain seq x y z
N MET A 1 -4.39 -15.54 29.87
CA MET A 1 -3.85 -14.40 29.10
C MET A 1 -4.99 -13.64 28.43
N LEU A 2 -5.82 -14.24 27.57
CA LEU A 2 -6.99 -13.56 26.98
C LEU A 2 -7.93 -12.95 28.00
N ASP A 3 -8.32 -13.72 29.03
CA ASP A 3 -9.18 -13.22 30.12
C ASP A 3 -8.58 -11.99 30.84
N GLN A 4 -7.23 -11.88 30.90
CA GLN A 4 -6.58 -10.72 31.49
C GLN A 4 -6.63 -9.52 30.55
N TYR A 5 -6.41 -9.72 29.26
CA TYR A 5 -6.55 -8.64 28.28
C TYR A 5 -7.99 -8.09 28.20
N GLU A 6 -8.98 -8.99 28.23
CA GLU A 6 -10.37 -8.59 28.29
C GLU A 6 -10.69 -7.79 29.54
N ALA A 7 -10.15 -8.23 30.69
CA ALA A 7 -10.33 -7.51 31.95
C ALA A 7 -9.64 -6.13 31.92
N ASP A 8 -8.42 -6.04 31.39
CA ASP A 8 -7.69 -4.79 31.27
C ASP A 8 -8.35 -3.83 30.27
N TRP A 9 -8.88 -4.35 29.17
CA TRP A 9 -9.66 -3.61 28.20
C TRP A 9 -10.92 -3.00 28.83
N ASN A 10 -11.74 -3.81 29.49
CA ASN A 10 -13.00 -3.36 30.10
C ASN A 10 -12.78 -2.44 31.31
N ASN A 11 -11.63 -2.52 31.97
CA ASN A 11 -11.27 -1.68 33.13
C ASN A 11 -10.20 -0.63 32.80
N TRP A 12 -10.12 -0.19 31.56
CA TRP A 12 -9.17 0.84 31.17
C TRP A 12 -9.32 2.08 32.05
N PRO A 13 -8.24 2.61 32.67
CA PRO A 13 -8.35 3.55 33.78
C PRO A 13 -8.61 5.00 33.28
N THR A 14 -9.70 5.23 32.60
CA THR A 14 -10.09 6.55 32.05
C THR A 14 -10.40 7.58 33.14
N ASP A 15 -10.83 7.12 34.30
CA ASP A 15 -11.13 7.96 35.49
C ASP A 15 -9.91 8.70 36.04
N ILE A 16 -8.70 8.19 35.77
CA ILE A 16 -7.45 8.83 36.16
C ILE A 16 -6.67 9.42 34.97
N GLY A 17 -7.27 9.41 33.78
CA GLY A 17 -6.78 10.14 32.61
C GLY A 17 -6.21 9.29 31.48
N ALA A 18 -6.34 7.97 31.54
CA ALA A 18 -5.97 7.11 30.39
C ALA A 18 -6.82 7.47 29.17
N PRO A 19 -6.20 7.68 28.00
CA PRO A 19 -6.93 8.07 26.79
C PRO A 19 -7.74 6.89 26.24
N PHE A 20 -8.86 7.21 25.61
CA PHE A 20 -9.68 6.26 24.85
C PHE A 20 -10.28 6.94 23.63
N TYR A 21 -10.70 6.16 22.66
CA TYR A 21 -11.35 6.65 21.47
C TYR A 21 -12.82 6.85 21.73
N ASP A 22 -13.18 8.08 22.09
CA ASP A 22 -14.51 8.56 22.44
C ASP A 22 -15.26 8.88 21.13
N LEU A 23 -16.11 7.95 20.70
CA LEU A 23 -16.79 7.98 19.40
C LEU A 23 -17.95 8.98 19.36
N ASP A 24 -18.70 9.12 20.46
CA ASP A 24 -19.84 10.03 20.52
C ASP A 24 -19.52 11.37 21.21
N GLY A 25 -18.35 11.48 21.83
CA GLY A 25 -17.85 12.69 22.45
C GLY A 25 -18.42 12.98 23.82
N ASP A 26 -18.98 11.97 24.51
CA ASP A 26 -19.62 12.14 25.82
C ASP A 26 -18.62 12.04 26.99
N GLY A 27 -17.40 11.52 26.73
CA GLY A 27 -16.31 11.39 27.71
C GLY A 27 -16.45 10.21 28.64
N VAL A 28 -17.33 9.26 28.35
CA VAL A 28 -17.53 8.01 29.08
C VAL A 28 -17.00 6.85 28.26
N TYR A 29 -16.22 5.98 28.87
CA TYR A 29 -15.68 4.81 28.16
C TYR A 29 -16.68 3.65 28.18
N GLU A 30 -17.12 3.22 26.99
CA GLU A 30 -18.15 2.20 26.79
C GLU A 30 -17.64 0.99 25.97
N PRO A 31 -16.74 0.18 26.57
CA PRO A 31 -16.13 -0.97 25.88
C PRO A 31 -17.10 -2.10 25.56
N GLU A 32 -18.25 -2.19 26.27
CA GLU A 32 -19.27 -3.20 26.01
C GLU A 32 -20.14 -2.88 24.79
N GLY A 33 -19.98 -1.67 24.24
CA GLY A 33 -20.69 -1.18 23.07
C GLY A 33 -22.04 -0.53 23.35
N TYR A 34 -22.41 0.37 22.47
CA TYR A 34 -23.70 1.09 22.51
C TYR A 34 -24.23 1.30 21.08
N GLU A 35 -25.48 1.70 20.95
CA GLU A 35 -26.10 1.98 19.65
C GLU A 35 -25.86 3.43 19.25
N LEU A 36 -25.13 3.66 18.14
CA LEU A 36 -24.91 4.96 17.53
C LEU A 36 -25.43 4.91 16.09
N ASP A 37 -26.36 5.81 15.75
CA ASP A 37 -26.99 5.92 14.41
C ASP A 37 -27.57 4.59 13.86
N GLY A 38 -28.00 3.69 14.75
CA GLY A 38 -28.59 2.40 14.40
C GLY A 38 -27.58 1.27 14.21
N ALA A 39 -26.30 1.52 14.49
CA ALA A 39 -25.25 0.50 14.50
C ALA A 39 -24.70 0.31 15.93
N MET A 40 -24.30 -0.93 16.26
CA MET A 40 -23.55 -1.22 17.47
C MET A 40 -22.10 -0.78 17.28
N VAL A 41 -21.61 0.11 18.12
CA VAL A 41 -20.23 0.59 18.12
C VAL A 41 -19.56 0.32 19.47
N TYR A 42 -18.23 0.25 19.48
CA TYR A 42 -17.43 -0.07 20.65
C TYR A 42 -16.33 0.96 20.79
N GLU A 43 -16.13 1.49 21.96
CA GLU A 43 -15.00 2.34 22.22
C GLU A 43 -13.77 1.54 22.62
N THR A 44 -12.62 2.05 22.23
CA THR A 44 -11.35 1.33 22.39
C THR A 44 -10.38 2.12 23.26
N PRO A 45 -9.56 1.43 24.09
CA PRO A 45 -8.48 2.08 24.81
C PRO A 45 -7.51 2.80 23.88
N GLY A 46 -6.96 3.92 24.33
CA GLY A 46 -5.82 4.57 23.69
C GLY A 46 -6.19 5.51 22.55
N ILE A 47 -5.45 5.42 21.46
CA ILE A 47 -5.56 6.29 20.28
C ILE A 47 -6.19 5.49 19.15
N ALA A 48 -7.11 6.11 18.42
CA ALA A 48 -7.76 5.47 17.27
C ALA A 48 -6.76 4.92 16.26
N ASP A 49 -7.07 3.72 15.77
CA ASP A 49 -6.30 3.01 14.74
C ASP A 49 -4.85 2.68 15.11
N ALA A 50 -4.42 2.92 16.36
CA ALA A 50 -3.11 2.50 16.84
C ALA A 50 -3.09 0.99 17.14
N ASP A 51 -2.09 0.28 16.62
CA ASP A 51 -1.94 -1.16 16.85
C ASP A 51 -1.46 -1.48 18.28
N GLN A 52 -0.73 -0.55 18.90
CA GLN A 52 -0.30 -0.65 20.29
C GLN A 52 -0.33 0.70 20.97
N VAL A 53 -0.88 0.73 22.18
CA VAL A 53 -0.87 1.88 23.07
C VAL A 53 -0.36 1.48 24.44
N ILE A 54 0.55 2.28 24.99
CA ILE A 54 1.06 2.15 26.36
C ILE A 54 0.73 3.44 27.11
N TRP A 55 0.08 3.32 28.25
CA TRP A 55 -0.18 4.46 29.12
C TRP A 55 0.34 4.19 30.53
N TYR A 56 0.99 5.20 31.11
CA TYR A 56 1.44 5.15 32.50
C TYR A 56 1.57 6.53 33.10
N VAL A 57 1.65 6.59 34.42
CA VAL A 57 1.75 7.82 35.21
C VAL A 57 3.01 7.82 36.04
N ALA A 58 3.67 8.98 36.10
CA ALA A 58 4.80 9.26 36.97
C ALA A 58 4.51 10.53 37.80
N THR A 59 5.16 10.66 38.93
CA THR A 59 5.03 11.83 39.80
C THR A 59 6.36 12.09 40.54
N ASP A 60 6.61 13.34 40.85
CA ASP A 60 7.73 13.78 41.68
C ASP A 60 7.43 13.70 43.20
N ALA A 61 6.27 13.19 43.59
CA ALA A 61 5.80 13.21 44.99
C ALA A 61 6.67 12.46 46.00
N ASP A 62 7.50 11.50 45.54
CA ASP A 62 8.45 10.81 46.42
C ASP A 62 9.68 11.69 46.68
N VAL A 63 9.72 12.29 47.90
CA VAL A 63 10.79 13.21 48.30
C VAL A 63 12.17 12.54 48.27
N GLY A 64 12.25 11.25 48.66
CA GLY A 64 13.51 10.51 48.70
C GLY A 64 14.11 10.33 47.31
N THR A 65 13.31 9.89 46.36
CA THR A 65 13.72 9.71 44.97
C THR A 65 14.02 11.03 44.29
N THR A 66 13.14 12.01 44.38
CA THR A 66 13.28 13.30 43.71
C THR A 66 14.52 14.05 44.19
N SER A 67 14.75 14.09 45.50
CA SER A 67 15.94 14.80 46.04
C SER A 67 17.25 14.05 45.79
N SER A 68 17.22 12.76 45.59
CA SER A 68 18.44 11.96 45.27
C SER A 68 18.92 12.17 43.84
N LEU A 69 18.04 12.59 42.91
CA LEU A 69 18.41 12.85 41.53
C LEU A 69 19.13 14.21 41.39
N TYR A 70 18.50 15.31 41.77
CA TYR A 70 19.02 16.66 41.51
C TYR A 70 19.03 17.58 42.74
N GLY A 71 18.94 17.02 43.95
CA GLY A 71 18.95 17.79 45.20
C GLY A 71 17.72 18.70 45.40
N CYS A 72 16.69 18.57 44.57
CA CYS A 72 15.50 19.40 44.57
C CYS A 72 14.38 18.76 45.37
N THR A 73 13.47 19.60 45.89
CA THR A 73 12.24 19.12 46.52
C THR A 73 11.15 18.92 45.46
N PRO A 74 10.20 18.02 45.69
CA PRO A 74 9.03 17.87 44.82
C PRO A 74 8.31 19.20 44.58
N ILE A 75 7.88 19.45 43.38
CA ILE A 75 7.07 20.63 42.97
C ILE A 75 5.60 20.25 42.79
N GLY A 76 5.26 18.97 42.88
CA GLY A 76 3.90 18.46 42.78
C GLY A 76 3.41 18.27 41.36
N VAL A 77 4.26 17.85 40.44
CA VAL A 77 3.88 17.54 39.07
C VAL A 77 3.55 16.06 38.93
N GLU A 78 2.40 15.77 38.33
CA GLU A 78 2.08 14.47 37.77
C GLU A 78 2.29 14.50 36.25
N ILE A 79 2.90 13.45 35.75
CA ILE A 79 3.18 13.28 34.30
C ILE A 79 2.49 12.01 33.85
N GLN A 80 1.59 12.15 32.87
CA GLN A 80 0.94 11.02 32.21
C GLN A 80 1.58 10.85 30.83
N TYR A 81 1.97 9.63 30.52
CA TYR A 81 2.58 9.28 29.26
C TYR A 81 1.65 8.39 28.45
N THR A 82 1.41 8.76 27.20
CA THR A 82 0.77 7.90 26.21
C THR A 82 1.74 7.70 25.06
N LEU A 83 2.14 6.45 24.82
CA LEU A 83 2.96 6.08 23.66
C LEU A 83 2.10 5.22 22.75
N TRP A 84 2.23 5.42 21.45
CA TRP A 84 1.54 4.56 20.49
C TRP A 84 2.35 4.39 19.21
N GLY A 85 2.04 3.32 18.49
CA GLY A 85 2.68 2.97 17.24
C GLY A 85 1.80 2.11 16.37
N TYR A 86 2.27 1.91 15.15
CA TYR A 86 1.55 1.24 14.09
C TYR A 86 2.36 0.07 13.54
N ASN A 87 1.71 -1.06 13.30
CA ASN A 87 2.36 -2.27 12.79
C ASN A 87 2.47 -2.24 11.26
N GLN A 88 3.33 -1.37 10.76
CA GLN A 88 3.63 -1.22 9.33
C GLN A 88 5.15 -1.27 9.09
N PRO A 89 5.80 -2.43 9.29
CA PRO A 89 7.26 -2.53 9.35
C PRO A 89 7.98 -2.17 8.05
N GLY A 90 7.30 -2.18 6.91
CA GLY A 90 7.86 -1.76 5.61
C GLY A 90 7.66 -0.29 5.28
N ALA A 91 6.84 0.42 6.05
CA ALA A 91 6.47 1.81 5.79
C ALA A 91 7.10 2.76 6.84
N ALA A 92 7.14 4.04 6.52
CA ALA A 92 7.61 5.09 7.43
C ALA A 92 6.87 5.06 8.77
N LEU A 93 5.56 4.84 8.75
CA LEU A 93 4.74 4.80 9.94
C LEU A 93 5.16 3.71 10.94
N GLY A 94 5.68 2.59 10.46
CA GLY A 94 6.26 1.53 11.29
C GLY A 94 7.61 1.87 11.92
N GLN A 95 8.22 2.99 11.53
CA GLN A 95 9.49 3.49 12.08
C GLN A 95 9.29 4.62 13.10
N ILE A 96 8.03 4.89 13.50
CA ILE A 96 7.67 6.00 14.36
C ILE A 96 7.00 5.51 15.65
N ILE A 97 7.48 6.00 16.78
CA ILE A 97 6.79 5.87 18.06
C ILE A 97 6.34 7.27 18.47
N PHE A 98 5.04 7.50 18.44
CA PHE A 98 4.46 8.74 18.93
C PHE A 98 4.33 8.75 20.44
N LYS A 99 4.42 9.93 21.03
CA LYS A 99 4.38 10.13 22.47
C LYS A 99 3.63 11.41 22.82
N ASN A 100 2.58 11.30 23.60
CA ASN A 100 1.94 12.43 24.26
C ASN A 100 2.32 12.45 25.74
N VAL A 101 2.81 13.58 26.20
CA VAL A 101 3.16 13.82 27.60
C VAL A 101 2.24 14.87 28.18
N ARG A 102 1.40 14.47 29.12
CA ARG A 102 0.50 15.37 29.83
C ARG A 102 1.07 15.73 31.19
N LEU A 103 1.26 17.01 31.41
CA LEU A 103 1.76 17.57 32.67
C LEU A 103 0.60 18.15 33.47
N LEU A 104 0.45 17.74 34.72
CA LEU A 104 -0.57 18.26 35.62
C LEU A 104 0.10 18.88 36.85
N ASN A 105 -0.16 20.14 37.13
CA ASN A 105 0.29 20.77 38.37
C ASN A 105 -0.66 20.43 39.52
N LYS A 106 -0.33 19.40 40.29
CA LYS A 106 -1.02 19.01 41.54
C LYS A 106 -0.39 19.60 42.77
N GLY A 107 0.61 20.47 42.60
CA GLY A 107 1.29 21.17 43.68
C GLY A 107 0.47 22.30 44.26
N SER A 108 1.11 23.13 45.08
CA SER A 108 0.47 24.24 45.79
C SER A 108 0.89 25.64 45.29
N ALA A 109 1.71 25.72 44.26
CA ALA A 109 2.21 26.95 43.68
C ALA A 109 2.20 26.89 42.13
N ASP A 110 2.02 28.04 41.48
CA ASP A 110 2.21 28.18 40.05
C ASP A 110 3.68 27.99 39.72
N LEU A 111 3.94 27.23 38.66
CA LEU A 111 5.27 27.02 38.10
C LEU A 111 5.47 28.04 36.97
N THR A 112 6.19 29.12 37.27
CA THR A 112 6.53 30.19 36.31
C THR A 112 7.89 29.91 35.70
N ASP A 113 8.12 30.47 34.49
CA ASP A 113 9.34 30.25 33.72
C ASP A 113 9.68 28.75 33.56
N ALA A 114 8.65 27.92 33.41
CA ALA A 114 8.77 26.50 33.20
C ALA A 114 9.22 26.19 31.77
N TYR A 115 9.99 25.14 31.63
CA TYR A 115 10.42 24.57 30.36
C TYR A 115 10.12 23.08 30.35
N VAL A 116 9.82 22.55 29.19
CA VAL A 116 9.76 21.11 28.92
C VAL A 116 10.89 20.72 27.98
N SER A 117 11.41 19.54 28.17
CA SER A 117 12.53 19.01 27.38
C SER A 117 12.25 17.59 26.94
N LEU A 118 12.50 17.31 25.69
CA LEU A 118 12.68 15.95 25.18
C LEU A 118 14.18 15.67 25.26
N TRP A 119 14.59 14.85 26.21
CA TRP A 119 15.97 14.45 26.46
C TRP A 119 16.21 13.03 25.94
N SER A 120 17.37 12.80 25.37
CA SER A 120 17.80 11.47 24.94
C SER A 120 19.28 11.24 25.15
N ASP A 121 19.61 9.99 25.42
CA ASP A 121 20.91 9.36 25.42
C ASP A 121 20.86 8.29 24.30
N PRO A 122 21.07 8.68 23.03
CA PRO A 122 20.85 7.81 21.88
C PRO A 122 22.11 7.04 21.56
N ASP A 123 22.25 5.84 22.05
CA ASP A 123 23.35 4.95 21.66
C ASP A 123 23.01 4.33 20.29
N VAL A 124 23.57 4.91 19.21
CA VAL A 124 23.33 4.45 17.84
C VAL A 124 24.47 3.51 17.41
N GLY A 125 24.33 2.21 17.69
CA GLY A 125 25.41 1.24 17.54
C GLY A 125 26.46 1.42 18.63
N ASP A 126 27.73 1.65 18.24
CA ASP A 126 28.77 1.98 19.20
C ASP A 126 28.59 3.41 19.75
N TYR A 127 28.09 3.53 20.95
CA TYR A 127 27.82 4.80 21.65
C TYR A 127 29.02 5.76 21.71
N THR A 128 30.22 5.28 21.48
CA THR A 128 31.44 6.11 21.57
C THR A 128 31.72 6.92 20.31
N ASN A 129 30.96 6.72 19.25
CA ASN A 129 31.22 7.32 17.96
C ASN A 129 30.05 8.13 17.36
N ASP A 130 29.09 8.52 18.19
CA ASP A 130 27.91 9.27 17.75
C ASP A 130 28.14 10.74 17.49
N PHE A 131 27.40 11.29 16.53
CA PHE A 131 27.17 12.69 16.32
C PHE A 131 25.72 13.07 16.57
N VAL A 132 25.48 14.33 16.93
CA VAL A 132 24.15 14.89 17.10
C VAL A 132 23.96 16.15 16.27
N GLY A 133 22.71 16.51 16.02
CA GLY A 133 22.34 17.72 15.31
C GLY A 133 20.86 18.08 15.51
N VAL A 134 20.47 19.23 14.99
CA VAL A 134 19.09 19.70 15.00
C VAL A 134 18.70 20.30 13.66
N ASP A 135 17.53 19.95 13.15
CA ASP A 135 16.89 20.64 12.05
C ASP A 135 15.82 21.58 12.61
N THR A 136 16.10 22.87 12.61
CA THR A 136 15.20 23.87 13.20
C THR A 136 13.94 24.09 12.38
N THR A 137 13.93 23.69 11.12
CA THR A 137 12.75 23.84 10.24
C THR A 137 11.72 22.73 10.51
N LEU A 138 12.20 21.57 10.94
CA LEU A 138 11.39 20.41 11.30
C LEU A 138 11.13 20.32 12.81
N SER A 139 11.80 21.12 13.65
CA SER A 139 11.83 20.95 15.12
C SER A 139 12.39 19.57 15.55
N LEU A 140 13.22 18.98 14.72
CA LEU A 140 13.75 17.64 14.84
C LEU A 140 15.18 17.65 15.35
N MET A 141 15.47 17.08 16.51
CA MET A 141 16.82 16.71 16.89
C MET A 141 17.13 15.29 16.45
N PHE A 142 18.37 15.01 16.09
CA PHE A 142 18.75 13.68 15.60
C PHE A 142 20.16 13.29 16.04
N SER A 143 20.37 11.97 16.16
CA SER A 143 21.68 11.35 16.33
C SER A 143 21.97 10.39 15.20
N TYR A 144 23.24 10.30 14.82
CA TYR A 144 23.72 9.44 13.76
C TYR A 144 25.16 9.04 14.02
N ASN A 145 25.56 7.92 13.47
CA ASN A 145 26.92 7.41 13.64
C ASN A 145 27.96 8.35 12.99
N GLY A 146 29.04 8.59 13.65
CA GLY A 146 30.13 9.45 13.15
C GLY A 146 31.09 8.78 12.17
N VAL A 147 30.93 7.49 11.92
CA VAL A 147 31.75 6.69 11.02
C VAL A 147 30.87 5.86 10.07
N ALA A 148 31.45 5.49 8.92
CA ALA A 148 30.71 4.73 7.92
C ALA A 148 30.55 3.25 8.30
N ASP A 149 31.48 2.72 9.07
CA ASP A 149 31.50 1.33 9.52
C ASP A 149 31.28 1.29 11.03
N ASP A 150 30.28 0.57 11.44
CA ASP A 150 29.96 0.30 12.85
C ASP A 150 29.77 -1.21 13.01
N ASP A 151 30.46 -1.79 14.00
CA ASP A 151 30.53 -3.24 14.17
C ASP A 151 29.15 -3.86 14.46
N ASP A 152 28.26 -3.13 15.11
CA ASP A 152 26.90 -3.61 15.45
C ASP A 152 26.03 -3.70 14.19
N TYR A 153 26.11 -2.74 13.28
CA TYR A 153 25.40 -2.77 12.00
C TYR A 153 26.09 -3.64 10.94
N ALA A 154 27.44 -3.59 10.89
CA ALA A 154 28.23 -4.36 9.95
C ALA A 154 28.03 -5.89 10.13
N ALA A 155 27.76 -6.34 11.36
CA ALA A 155 27.42 -7.74 11.63
C ALA A 155 26.19 -8.24 10.86
N TYR A 156 25.30 -7.33 10.46
CA TYR A 156 24.08 -7.61 9.69
C TYR A 156 24.20 -7.14 8.23
N GLY A 157 25.34 -6.61 7.83
CA GLY A 157 25.54 -6.04 6.48
C GLY A 157 24.80 -4.73 6.26
N LEU A 158 24.46 -4.02 7.33
CA LEU A 158 23.71 -2.76 7.31
C LEU A 158 24.63 -1.55 7.40
N ALA A 159 24.20 -0.44 6.82
CA ALA A 159 24.76 0.87 7.17
C ALA A 159 24.27 1.28 8.57
N PRO A 160 25.04 2.10 9.31
CA PRO A 160 24.59 2.63 10.58
C PRO A 160 23.29 3.42 10.45
N ALA A 161 22.33 3.17 11.33
CA ALA A 161 21.07 3.87 11.38
C ALA A 161 21.22 5.31 11.90
N ALA A 162 20.15 6.08 11.87
CA ALA A 162 20.00 7.33 12.58
C ALA A 162 18.69 7.31 13.37
N VAL A 163 18.61 8.11 14.44
CA VAL A 163 17.41 8.30 15.23
C VAL A 163 17.08 9.78 15.31
N GLY A 164 15.80 10.10 15.10
CA GLY A 164 15.25 11.43 15.26
C GLY A 164 14.27 11.52 16.43
N TYR A 165 14.15 12.71 16.97
CA TYR A 165 13.21 13.05 18.03
C TYR A 165 12.52 14.34 17.65
N ASP A 166 11.28 14.26 17.22
CA ASP A 166 10.51 15.41 16.78
C ASP A 166 9.65 15.98 17.91
N PHE A 167 9.47 17.30 17.86
CA PHE A 167 8.73 18.08 18.82
C PHE A 167 7.55 18.78 18.12
N PHE A 168 6.46 18.03 17.86
CA PHE A 168 5.30 18.50 17.11
C PHE A 168 4.54 19.64 17.81
N ALA A 169 4.26 19.48 19.08
CA ALA A 169 3.50 20.46 19.84
C ALA A 169 4.03 20.60 21.27
N GLY A 170 4.45 21.81 21.61
CA GLY A 170 4.79 22.19 22.96
C GLY A 170 3.59 22.69 23.77
N PRO A 171 3.86 23.18 25.01
CA PRO A 171 2.85 23.74 25.87
C PRO A 171 2.04 24.84 25.18
N ILE A 172 0.76 24.94 25.51
CA ILE A 172 -0.11 25.99 24.96
C ILE A 172 -0.05 27.28 25.78
N VAL A 173 -0.08 28.40 25.10
CA VAL A 173 -0.22 29.72 25.68
C VAL A 173 -1.36 30.48 25.03
N GLU A 174 -2.00 31.40 25.74
CA GLU A 174 -3.05 32.27 25.16
C GLU A 174 -2.53 33.03 23.95
N SER A 175 -3.28 32.98 22.86
CA SER A 175 -2.97 33.71 21.62
C SER A 175 -4.26 33.96 20.84
N ALA A 176 -4.75 35.19 20.91
CA ALA A 176 -6.03 35.54 20.26
C ALA A 176 -5.92 35.42 18.73
N GLY A 177 -6.78 34.61 18.13
CA GLY A 177 -6.83 34.39 16.69
C GLY A 177 -6.09 33.12 16.22
N ASP A 178 -5.27 32.49 17.07
CA ASP A 178 -4.59 31.24 16.79
C ASP A 178 -5.42 30.05 17.25
N THR A 179 -5.00 28.84 16.85
CA THR A 179 -5.60 27.57 17.27
C THR A 179 -4.48 26.61 17.60
N ALA A 180 -4.40 26.19 18.87
CA ALA A 180 -3.46 25.18 19.33
C ALA A 180 -4.02 23.75 19.14
N ILE A 181 -3.14 22.77 19.21
CA ILE A 181 -3.49 21.37 19.45
C ILE A 181 -3.30 21.09 20.95
N PHE A 182 -4.33 20.53 21.57
CA PHE A 182 -4.34 20.13 22.96
C PHE A 182 -5.22 18.88 23.13
N ASN A 183 -4.70 17.85 23.76
CA ASN A 183 -5.35 16.56 23.85
C ASN A 183 -5.77 16.01 22.46
N LEU A 184 -4.88 16.14 21.49
CA LEU A 184 -5.11 15.78 20.08
C LEU A 184 -6.42 16.39 19.48
N LYS A 185 -6.85 17.54 20.03
CA LYS A 185 -8.02 18.29 19.55
C LYS A 185 -7.65 19.75 19.32
N LYS A 186 -8.31 20.40 18.38
CA LYS A 186 -8.12 21.84 18.10
C LYS A 186 -8.67 22.71 19.23
N ARG A 187 -7.86 23.62 19.75
CA ARG A 187 -8.22 24.58 20.81
C ARG A 187 -8.05 26.02 20.34
N PRO A 188 -9.11 26.72 19.94
CA PRO A 188 -9.05 28.11 19.49
C PRO A 188 -8.66 29.06 20.63
N GLY A 189 -7.98 30.15 20.28
CA GLY A 189 -7.55 31.18 21.24
C GLY A 189 -6.21 30.89 21.93
N TYR A 190 -5.55 29.82 21.55
CA TYR A 190 -4.26 29.38 22.04
C TYR A 190 -3.32 29.05 20.89
N ARG A 191 -2.02 29.07 21.15
CA ARG A 191 -0.99 28.51 20.25
C ARG A 191 -0.07 27.56 21.01
N ASN A 192 0.45 26.56 20.35
CA ASN A 192 1.53 25.74 20.88
C ASN A 192 2.85 26.52 20.84
N LEU A 193 3.67 26.40 21.85
CA LEU A 193 5.03 26.90 21.83
C LEU A 193 5.88 25.98 20.93
N PRO A 194 6.61 26.52 19.96
CA PRO A 194 7.55 25.74 19.18
C PRO A 194 8.78 25.35 20.01
N ALA A 195 9.64 24.51 19.48
CA ALA A 195 10.98 24.31 20.01
C ALA A 195 11.69 25.68 20.17
N SER A 196 12.21 25.93 21.36
CA SER A 196 12.84 27.22 21.72
C SER A 196 14.35 27.14 21.80
N SER A 197 14.90 25.95 21.92
CA SER A 197 16.34 25.69 21.97
C SER A 197 16.68 24.22 21.78
N PHE A 198 17.92 23.97 21.40
CA PHE A 198 18.57 22.67 21.40
C PHE A 198 19.84 22.75 22.24
N GLY A 199 20.18 21.67 22.91
CA GLY A 199 21.43 21.55 23.67
C GLY A 199 21.95 20.13 23.61
N TYR A 200 23.25 19.98 23.86
CA TYR A 200 23.91 18.69 23.94
C TYR A 200 25.04 18.70 24.95
N PHE A 201 25.46 17.54 25.37
CA PHE A 201 26.65 17.35 26.18
C PHE A 201 27.33 16.02 25.89
N ILE A 202 28.54 15.84 26.37
CA ILE A 202 29.44 14.75 25.98
C ILE A 202 29.96 14.11 27.27
N ALA A 203 29.91 12.82 27.40
CA ALA A 203 30.53 12.14 28.52
C ALA A 203 32.03 12.48 28.64
N GLY A 204 32.42 13.12 29.72
CA GLY A 204 33.79 13.51 29.98
C GLY A 204 34.37 14.64 29.10
N GLY A 205 33.53 15.36 28.34
CA GLY A 205 33.92 16.48 27.48
C GLY A 205 34.01 17.82 28.24
N VAL A 206 34.20 18.94 27.49
CA VAL A 206 34.19 20.30 28.00
C VAL A 206 32.82 20.67 28.55
N TYR A 207 31.78 20.25 27.85
CA TYR A 207 30.39 20.27 28.31
C TYR A 207 30.03 18.84 28.66
N SER A 208 30.33 18.44 29.89
CA SER A 208 30.05 17.09 30.39
C SER A 208 28.63 16.97 30.91
N ASP A 209 28.28 15.75 31.30
CA ASP A 209 27.01 15.46 31.96
C ASP A 209 26.80 16.44 33.12
N PRO A 210 25.62 17.09 33.21
CA PRO A 210 25.25 17.86 34.40
C PRO A 210 25.36 17.06 35.66
N GLY A 211 26.07 17.59 36.61
CA GLY A 211 26.29 16.81 37.84
C GLY A 211 26.99 17.60 38.96
N PRO A 212 27.19 16.99 40.11
CA PRO A 212 26.87 15.60 40.46
C PRO A 212 25.39 15.36 40.82
N TYR A 213 24.93 14.13 40.68
CA TYR A 213 23.59 13.73 41.11
C TYR A 213 23.43 13.98 42.63
N GLY A 214 22.21 14.39 43.01
CA GLY A 214 21.89 14.76 44.38
C GLY A 214 22.25 16.18 44.76
N ASP A 215 22.77 16.98 43.83
CA ASP A 215 23.12 18.40 43.99
C ASP A 215 22.24 19.30 43.14
N THR A 216 21.94 20.48 43.63
CA THR A 216 21.21 21.53 42.87
C THR A 216 22.06 22.17 41.76
N GLU A 217 23.35 21.94 41.71
CA GLU A 217 24.23 22.31 40.62
C GLU A 217 23.74 21.67 39.29
N ALA A 218 23.54 20.37 39.27
CA ALA A 218 23.02 19.65 38.10
C ALA A 218 21.64 20.21 37.67
N ALA A 219 20.75 20.53 38.58
CA ALA A 219 19.46 21.12 38.24
C ALA A 219 19.59 22.48 37.52
N ARG A 220 20.58 23.32 37.93
CA ARG A 220 20.83 24.61 37.25
C ARG A 220 21.46 24.41 35.89
N GLU A 221 22.35 23.47 35.74
CA GLU A 221 22.97 23.16 34.45
C GLU A 221 21.92 22.66 33.44
N TYR A 222 21.01 21.76 33.81
CA TYR A 222 19.86 21.37 33.03
C TYR A 222 18.95 22.53 32.70
N TYR A 223 18.67 23.41 33.66
CA TYR A 223 17.83 24.56 33.45
C TYR A 223 18.45 25.54 32.41
N ASN A 224 19.77 25.73 32.46
CA ASN A 224 20.48 26.51 31.44
C ASN A 224 20.43 25.84 30.06
N LEU A 225 20.60 24.52 29.97
CA LEU A 225 20.41 23.77 28.72
C LEU A 225 19.00 23.99 28.15
N MET A 226 17.96 23.89 28.98
CA MET A 226 16.56 24.10 28.56
C MET A 226 16.29 25.52 28.09
N ARG A 227 17.01 26.51 28.65
CA ARG A 227 16.97 27.93 28.23
C ARG A 227 17.75 28.23 26.95
N GLY A 228 18.51 27.25 26.44
CA GLY A 228 19.38 27.37 25.24
C GLY A 228 20.78 27.92 25.50
N PHE A 229 21.34 27.54 26.65
CA PHE A 229 22.72 27.83 27.02
C PHE A 229 23.52 26.54 27.25
N ALA A 230 24.83 26.66 27.31
CA ALA A 230 25.69 25.53 27.67
C ALA A 230 25.45 25.09 29.13
N PRO A 231 25.73 23.81 29.48
CA PRO A 231 25.53 23.27 30.82
C PRO A 231 26.51 23.86 31.83
N THR A 232 26.15 25.00 32.36
CA THR A 232 26.84 25.71 33.41
C THR A 232 25.83 26.07 34.52
N ASP A 233 26.28 26.16 35.77
CA ASP A 233 25.40 26.37 36.93
C ASP A 233 25.08 27.86 37.22
N ASP A 234 25.74 28.80 36.54
CA ASP A 234 25.47 30.24 36.68
C ASP A 234 24.21 30.63 35.91
N LEU A 235 23.08 30.79 36.62
CA LEU A 235 21.82 31.19 36.02
C LEU A 235 21.75 32.67 35.68
N ASP A 236 22.59 33.51 36.31
CA ASP A 236 22.61 34.96 36.11
C ASP A 236 23.50 35.34 34.92
N ASN A 237 24.58 34.59 34.67
CA ASN A 237 25.50 34.80 33.56
C ASN A 237 25.75 33.50 32.79
N PRO A 238 24.72 32.95 32.15
CA PRO A 238 24.83 31.65 31.48
C PRO A 238 25.78 31.73 30.28
N THR A 239 26.50 30.65 30.01
CA THR A 239 27.39 30.54 28.85
C THR A 239 26.60 30.29 27.59
N ALA A 240 26.69 31.22 26.61
CA ALA A 240 26.00 31.10 25.34
C ALA A 240 26.67 30.07 24.39
N TRP A 241 25.88 29.39 23.61
CA TRP A 241 26.37 28.62 22.45
C TRP A 241 26.81 29.56 21.33
N ILE A 242 27.87 29.17 20.61
CA ILE A 242 28.44 29.98 19.53
C ILE A 242 28.53 29.13 18.25
N ASP A 243 27.81 29.57 17.23
CA ASP A 243 28.00 29.08 15.87
C ASP A 243 29.10 29.89 15.18
N SER A 244 30.11 29.22 14.68
CA SER A 244 31.25 29.82 13.95
C SER A 244 31.37 29.31 12.51
N SER A 245 30.40 28.54 12.03
CA SER A 245 30.42 27.89 10.71
C SER A 245 30.50 28.87 9.54
N SER A 246 29.91 30.04 9.69
CA SER A 246 29.97 31.13 8.68
C SER A 246 31.27 31.91 8.67
N GLY A 247 32.27 31.57 9.51
CA GLY A 247 33.47 32.32 9.73
C GLY A 247 33.32 33.56 10.65
N THR A 248 32.13 33.78 11.19
CA THR A 248 31.81 34.81 12.18
C THR A 248 31.12 34.16 13.36
N ALA A 249 31.60 34.42 14.57
CA ALA A 249 30.99 33.87 15.78
C ALA A 249 29.60 34.53 16.03
N VAL A 250 28.56 33.72 16.05
CA VAL A 250 27.16 34.13 16.29
C VAL A 250 26.61 33.38 17.48
N VAL A 251 25.99 34.10 18.40
CA VAL A 251 25.26 33.47 19.52
C VAL A 251 24.01 32.77 18.97
N THR A 252 23.86 31.52 19.32
CA THR A 252 22.71 30.70 18.93
C THR A 252 22.07 30.01 20.14
N LYS A 253 20.80 29.62 20.00
CA LYS A 253 20.11 28.70 20.89
C LYS A 253 19.99 27.31 20.33
N PHE A 254 20.43 27.14 19.08
CA PHE A 254 20.40 25.88 18.34
C PHE A 254 21.81 25.59 17.82
N PRO A 255 22.76 25.18 18.69
CA PRO A 255 24.04 24.69 18.21
C PRO A 255 23.85 23.46 17.33
N LEU A 256 24.81 23.17 16.44
CA LEU A 256 24.82 22.02 15.54
C LEU A 256 23.59 21.97 14.60
N ALA A 257 23.11 23.14 14.17
CA ALA A 257 21.97 23.26 13.26
C ALA A 257 22.37 23.18 11.76
N GLY A 258 23.49 22.54 11.47
CA GLY A 258 23.96 22.28 10.10
C GLY A 258 23.32 21.05 9.48
N ASP A 259 23.59 20.87 8.19
CA ASP A 259 23.18 19.68 7.44
C ASP A 259 24.38 18.74 7.26
N PRO A 260 24.43 17.62 7.97
CA PRO A 260 25.54 16.67 7.86
C PRO A 260 25.61 15.97 6.50
N VAL A 261 24.47 15.81 5.81
CA VAL A 261 24.40 15.18 4.47
C VAL A 261 25.04 16.09 3.43
N ALA A 262 24.72 17.39 3.48
CA ALA A 262 25.34 18.40 2.61
C ALA A 262 26.72 18.84 3.09
N GLY A 263 27.10 18.52 4.31
CA GLY A 263 28.35 18.95 4.93
C GLY A 263 28.43 20.48 5.14
N THR A 264 27.32 21.14 5.48
CA THR A 264 27.23 22.59 5.57
C THR A 264 26.65 23.07 6.91
N GLY A 265 27.01 24.27 7.31
CA GLY A 265 26.55 24.89 8.55
C GLY A 265 27.34 24.44 9.79
N ASP A 266 26.73 24.61 10.96
CA ASP A 266 27.31 24.22 12.26
C ASP A 266 27.09 22.73 12.47
N LEU A 267 28.16 21.94 12.37
CA LEU A 267 28.13 20.49 12.45
C LEU A 267 28.89 20.01 13.70
N ASP A 268 28.45 18.89 14.24
CA ASP A 268 29.15 18.18 15.28
C ASP A 268 30.55 17.73 14.80
N ALA A 269 31.51 17.75 15.68
CA ALA A 269 32.90 17.45 15.38
C ALA A 269 33.54 16.62 16.49
N GLY A 270 34.12 15.48 16.08
CA GLY A 270 34.70 14.52 17.00
C GLY A 270 33.64 13.65 17.65
N PRO A 271 33.37 12.47 17.04
CA PRO A 271 32.32 11.56 17.51
C PRO A 271 32.63 11.11 18.94
N ALA A 272 31.58 10.94 19.74
CA ALA A 272 31.67 10.58 21.15
C ALA A 272 30.30 10.12 21.68
N ASP A 273 30.31 9.67 22.92
CA ASP A 273 29.09 9.38 23.69
C ASP A 273 28.30 10.68 23.95
N ARG A 274 27.15 10.82 23.26
CA ARG A 274 26.36 12.05 23.16
C ARG A 274 25.06 11.95 23.93
N ARG A 275 24.67 13.06 24.59
CA ARG A 275 23.32 13.32 25.07
C ARG A 275 22.82 14.60 24.42
N MET A 276 21.53 14.63 24.12
CA MET A 276 20.90 15.78 23.48
C MET A 276 19.52 16.06 24.04
N LEU A 277 19.07 17.30 23.89
CA LEU A 277 17.76 17.74 24.31
C LEU A 277 17.23 18.87 23.44
N ILE A 278 15.95 18.79 23.09
CA ILE A 278 15.18 19.84 22.45
C ILE A 278 14.12 20.34 23.41
N ASN A 279 13.93 21.67 23.50
CA ASN A 279 13.21 22.28 24.59
C ASN A 279 12.12 23.24 24.08
N ALA A 280 11.04 23.39 24.85
CA ALA A 280 10.04 24.43 24.65
C ALA A 280 9.74 25.17 25.95
N GLY A 281 9.64 26.47 25.81
CA GLY A 281 9.40 27.39 26.94
C GLY A 281 9.93 28.80 26.67
N PRO A 282 9.78 29.76 27.64
CA PRO A 282 9.13 29.56 28.95
C PRO A 282 7.60 29.60 28.87
N PHE A 283 6.95 28.94 29.82
CA PHE A 283 5.51 29.04 30.05
C PHE A 283 5.19 29.02 31.55
N THR A 284 3.92 29.25 31.88
CA THR A 284 3.42 29.10 33.25
C THR A 284 2.45 27.94 33.33
N LEU A 285 2.67 27.03 34.28
CA LEU A 285 1.75 25.99 34.64
C LEU A 285 1.13 26.31 35.98
N ALA A 286 -0.07 26.90 36.00
CA ALA A 286 -0.76 27.30 37.21
C ALA A 286 -1.23 26.06 38.00
N VAL A 287 -1.54 26.28 39.28
CA VAL A 287 -2.08 25.18 40.13
C VAL A 287 -3.38 24.65 39.55
N GLY A 288 -3.43 23.35 39.28
CA GLY A 288 -4.55 22.63 38.71
C GLY A 288 -4.58 22.67 37.18
N ASP A 289 -3.66 23.40 36.53
CA ASP A 289 -3.57 23.43 35.06
C ASP A 289 -2.89 22.16 34.51
N THR A 290 -3.18 21.94 33.24
CA THR A 290 -2.67 20.84 32.44
C THR A 290 -2.03 21.37 31.15
N GLN A 291 -0.91 20.77 30.75
CA GLN A 291 -0.28 20.97 29.45
C GLN A 291 -0.07 19.64 28.75
N ASP A 292 -0.26 19.60 27.44
CA ASP A 292 0.04 18.44 26.60
C ASP A 292 1.22 18.76 25.66
N ILE A 293 2.14 17.83 25.55
CA ILE A 293 3.30 17.91 24.67
C ILE A 293 3.28 16.69 23.77
N VAL A 294 3.32 16.89 22.47
CA VAL A 294 3.34 15.79 21.49
C VAL A 294 4.69 15.72 20.81
N THR A 295 5.29 14.55 20.84
CA THR A 295 6.63 14.27 20.30
C THR A 295 6.62 12.92 19.59
N ALA A 296 7.69 12.63 18.82
CA ALA A 296 7.93 11.28 18.31
C ALA A 296 9.40 10.88 18.43
N VAL A 297 9.62 9.57 18.41
CA VAL A 297 10.92 8.93 18.19
C VAL A 297 10.85 8.27 16.81
N ILE A 298 11.83 8.56 15.95
CA ILE A 298 11.81 8.22 14.54
C ILE A 298 13.11 7.48 14.19
N GLY A 299 12.99 6.25 13.69
CA GLY A 299 14.12 5.52 13.15
C GLY A 299 14.30 5.78 11.65
N GLY A 300 15.55 5.71 11.18
CA GLY A 300 15.85 5.74 9.75
C GLY A 300 17.13 4.97 9.44
N ILE A 301 17.14 4.27 8.31
CA ILE A 301 18.30 3.53 7.82
C ILE A 301 18.39 3.68 6.31
N GLY A 302 19.47 4.28 5.86
CA GLY A 302 19.78 4.49 4.43
C GLY A 302 20.95 3.63 3.97
N ASP A 303 21.41 3.87 2.76
CA ASP A 303 22.57 3.16 2.18
C ASP A 303 23.90 3.53 2.86
N THR A 304 23.94 4.63 3.58
CA THR A 304 25.09 5.13 4.32
C THR A 304 24.64 5.79 5.62
N TYR A 305 25.52 5.90 6.59
CA TYR A 305 25.24 6.58 7.87
C TYR A 305 24.72 8.03 7.71
N LEU A 306 25.10 8.73 6.62
CA LEU A 306 24.58 10.07 6.30
C LEU A 306 23.20 10.01 5.64
N THR A 307 22.97 9.07 4.73
CA THR A 307 21.63 8.91 4.12
C THR A 307 20.59 8.40 5.13
N SER A 308 21.02 7.76 6.22
CA SER A 308 20.16 7.43 7.34
C SER A 308 19.55 8.68 7.99
N VAL A 309 20.28 9.80 8.05
CA VAL A 309 19.74 11.10 8.49
C VAL A 309 18.68 11.63 7.51
N THR A 310 18.90 11.43 6.21
CA THR A 310 17.90 11.80 5.19
C THR A 310 16.62 11.00 5.38
N ASP A 311 16.76 9.71 5.66
CA ASP A 311 15.62 8.81 5.87
C ASP A 311 14.81 9.20 7.12
N VAL A 312 15.49 9.52 8.23
CA VAL A 312 14.84 10.09 9.42
C VAL A 312 14.04 11.34 9.09
N LYS A 313 14.62 12.31 8.35
CA LYS A 313 13.93 13.55 7.97
C LYS A 313 12.73 13.30 7.06
N ASN A 314 12.83 12.36 6.13
CA ASN A 314 11.70 11.98 5.27
C ASN A 314 10.58 11.30 6.07
N THR A 315 10.92 10.42 6.99
CA THR A 315 9.97 9.78 7.90
C THR A 315 9.29 10.78 8.82
N ASP A 316 10.03 11.79 9.29
CA ASP A 316 9.52 12.90 10.08
C ASP A 316 8.43 13.71 9.35
N LEU A 317 8.59 13.96 8.06
CA LEU A 317 7.57 14.64 7.25
C LEU A 317 6.24 13.87 7.20
N VAL A 318 6.30 12.54 7.24
CA VAL A 318 5.09 11.70 7.36
C VAL A 318 4.48 11.84 8.74
N ALA A 319 5.30 11.77 9.78
CA ALA A 319 4.86 11.96 11.16
C ALA A 319 4.19 13.33 11.36
N GLN A 320 4.78 14.39 10.83
CA GLN A 320 4.21 15.74 10.88
C GLN A 320 2.86 15.82 10.15
N THR A 321 2.75 15.20 8.96
CA THR A 321 1.49 15.17 8.19
C THR A 321 0.38 14.50 8.98
N LEU A 322 0.66 13.38 9.64
CA LEU A 322 -0.31 12.68 10.47
C LEU A 322 -0.71 13.48 11.71
N PHE A 323 0.25 14.16 12.34
CA PHE A 323 -0.03 15.02 13.47
C PHE A 323 -0.89 16.22 13.08
N ASP A 324 -0.63 16.87 11.94
CA ASP A 324 -1.34 18.06 11.46
C ASP A 324 -2.83 17.80 11.20
N ASP A 325 -3.18 16.58 10.79
CA ASP A 325 -4.57 16.15 10.63
C ASP A 325 -5.14 15.38 11.83
N LEU A 326 -4.42 15.38 12.95
CA LEU A 326 -4.80 14.73 14.20
C LEU A 326 -5.01 13.21 14.06
N PHE A 327 -4.15 12.58 13.26
CA PHE A 327 -4.17 11.14 12.98
C PHE A 327 -5.44 10.64 12.27
N SER A 328 -6.25 11.53 11.70
CA SER A 328 -7.46 11.15 10.97
C SER A 328 -7.20 10.50 9.62
N SER A 329 -5.98 10.67 9.08
CA SER A 329 -5.56 10.11 7.79
C SER A 329 -4.60 8.93 7.92
N VAL A 330 -4.52 8.31 9.09
CA VAL A 330 -3.68 7.11 9.27
C VAL A 330 -4.15 6.04 8.29
N PRO A 331 -3.25 5.57 7.39
CA PRO A 331 -3.61 4.50 6.49
C PRO A 331 -3.86 3.22 7.29
N SER A 332 -5.03 2.64 7.13
CA SER A 332 -5.37 1.37 7.76
C SER A 332 -5.91 0.37 6.74
N ALA A 333 -5.80 -0.90 7.07
CA ALA A 333 -6.44 -1.96 6.30
C ALA A 333 -7.97 -1.80 6.34
N PRO A 334 -8.70 -2.38 5.35
CA PRO A 334 -10.15 -2.41 5.41
C PRO A 334 -10.63 -3.11 6.70
N PRO A 335 -11.90 -2.92 7.12
CA PRO A 335 -12.47 -3.77 8.16
C PRO A 335 -12.35 -5.25 7.82
N ALA A 336 -12.00 -6.07 8.82
CA ALA A 336 -11.78 -7.50 8.61
C ALA A 336 -13.10 -8.20 8.20
N PRO A 337 -13.07 -9.15 7.25
CA PRO A 337 -14.25 -9.89 6.84
C PRO A 337 -14.72 -10.83 7.96
N VAL A 338 -16.04 -10.97 8.12
CA VAL A 338 -16.65 -11.92 9.05
C VAL A 338 -16.82 -13.26 8.35
N VAL A 339 -16.04 -14.26 8.75
CA VAL A 339 -15.95 -15.54 8.06
C VAL A 339 -16.71 -16.63 8.80
N THR A 340 -17.52 -17.38 8.07
CA THR A 340 -18.18 -18.60 8.54
C THR A 340 -17.59 -19.81 7.84
N ALA A 341 -17.19 -20.84 8.58
CA ALA A 341 -16.71 -22.10 8.03
C ALA A 341 -17.78 -23.20 8.19
N THR A 342 -18.23 -23.77 7.09
CA THR A 342 -19.18 -24.89 7.07
C THR A 342 -18.46 -26.17 6.66
N PRO A 343 -18.30 -27.15 7.57
CA PRO A 343 -17.66 -28.42 7.25
C PRO A 343 -18.60 -29.37 6.51
N PHE A 344 -18.06 -30.06 5.51
CA PHE A 344 -18.63 -31.25 4.89
C PHE A 344 -17.73 -32.46 5.20
N ASP A 345 -17.99 -33.61 4.61
CA ASP A 345 -17.21 -34.83 4.86
C ASP A 345 -15.77 -34.78 4.26
N ASP A 346 -15.58 -34.08 3.15
CA ASP A 346 -14.29 -33.96 2.45
C ASP A 346 -13.96 -32.53 2.01
N GLN A 347 -14.78 -31.54 2.40
CA GLN A 347 -14.65 -30.14 1.98
C GLN A 347 -15.01 -29.18 3.12
N VAL A 348 -14.55 -27.96 3.00
CA VAL A 348 -14.96 -26.83 3.85
C VAL A 348 -15.43 -25.70 2.96
N LEU A 349 -16.62 -25.18 3.18
CA LEU A 349 -17.06 -23.90 2.64
C LEU A 349 -16.66 -22.79 3.61
N LEU A 350 -15.84 -21.88 3.16
CA LEU A 350 -15.58 -20.60 3.81
C LEU A 350 -16.46 -19.54 3.16
N ASP A 351 -17.25 -18.86 3.94
CA ASP A 351 -18.23 -17.87 3.48
C ASP A 351 -18.12 -16.58 4.30
N TRP A 352 -17.93 -15.47 3.63
CA TRP A 352 -17.87 -14.11 4.21
C TRP A 352 -18.84 -13.15 3.51
N SER A 353 -19.88 -13.69 2.87
CA SER A 353 -20.88 -12.93 2.12
C SER A 353 -21.90 -12.18 2.98
N GLY A 354 -21.76 -12.15 4.31
CA GLY A 354 -22.65 -11.45 5.22
C GLY A 354 -22.77 -9.97 4.86
N LEU A 355 -24.00 -9.48 4.59
CA LEU A 355 -24.26 -8.16 4.00
C LEU A 355 -23.65 -6.99 4.79
N GLU A 356 -23.71 -7.02 6.11
CA GLU A 356 -23.16 -5.95 6.96
C GLU A 356 -21.63 -5.92 6.91
N GLY A 357 -20.98 -7.07 7.02
CA GLY A 357 -19.53 -7.18 6.94
C GLY A 357 -19.00 -6.82 5.56
N VAL A 358 -19.64 -7.31 4.50
CA VAL A 358 -19.28 -7.01 3.10
C VAL A 358 -19.37 -5.51 2.84
N ALA A 359 -20.46 -4.85 3.24
CA ALA A 359 -20.64 -3.42 3.02
C ALA A 359 -19.55 -2.60 3.71
N ALA A 360 -19.21 -2.91 4.96
CA ALA A 360 -18.16 -2.21 5.70
C ALA A 360 -16.78 -2.41 5.09
N THR A 361 -16.42 -3.64 4.70
CA THR A 361 -15.14 -3.98 4.13
C THR A 361 -14.96 -3.41 2.72
N GLU A 362 -15.92 -3.66 1.82
CA GLU A 362 -15.79 -3.35 0.39
C GLU A 362 -16.04 -1.88 0.04
N SER A 363 -16.73 -1.12 0.89
CA SER A 363 -16.86 0.33 0.73
C SER A 363 -15.71 1.13 1.37
N SER A 364 -14.78 0.45 2.01
CA SER A 364 -13.66 1.09 2.70
C SER A 364 -12.78 1.87 1.73
N ASN A 365 -12.56 3.13 2.06
CA ASN A 365 -11.59 4.01 1.39
C ASN A 365 -11.00 4.95 2.44
N ILE A 366 -9.89 4.52 3.05
CA ILE A 366 -9.24 5.24 4.16
C ILE A 366 -7.97 5.89 3.61
N SER A 367 -7.89 7.21 3.69
CA SER A 367 -6.73 7.98 3.20
C SER A 367 -6.35 7.73 1.73
N GLY A 368 -7.35 7.38 0.90
CA GLY A 368 -7.17 7.05 -0.51
C GLY A 368 -6.76 5.60 -0.78
N TYR A 369 -6.66 4.78 0.26
CA TYR A 369 -6.55 3.32 0.14
C TYR A 369 -7.94 2.73 0.00
N ALA A 370 -8.34 2.43 -1.23
CA ALA A 370 -9.62 1.81 -1.52
C ALA A 370 -9.53 0.29 -1.37
N PHE A 371 -10.60 -0.34 -0.95
CA PHE A 371 -10.67 -1.81 -0.93
C PHE A 371 -10.30 -2.39 -2.30
N GLN A 372 -9.44 -3.41 -2.30
CA GLN A 372 -8.95 -4.06 -3.52
C GLN A 372 -9.31 -5.54 -3.58
N GLY A 373 -9.39 -6.25 -2.45
CA GLY A 373 -9.71 -7.66 -2.51
C GLY A 373 -9.54 -8.42 -1.21
N TYR A 374 -9.67 -9.75 -1.35
CA TYR A 374 -9.52 -10.70 -0.26
C TYR A 374 -8.41 -11.70 -0.55
N ASN A 375 -7.66 -12.08 0.48
CA ASN A 375 -6.78 -13.23 0.48
C ASN A 375 -7.35 -14.32 1.40
N VAL A 376 -7.20 -15.57 1.01
CA VAL A 376 -7.61 -16.73 1.79
C VAL A 376 -6.38 -17.54 2.15
N TYR A 377 -6.28 -17.90 3.41
CA TYR A 377 -5.13 -18.62 3.96
C TYR A 377 -5.56 -19.90 4.65
N GLN A 378 -4.70 -20.93 4.56
CA GLN A 378 -4.71 -22.07 5.47
C GLN A 378 -3.57 -21.90 6.47
N LEU A 379 -3.86 -22.16 7.75
CA LEU A 379 -2.97 -21.92 8.88
C LEU A 379 -2.64 -23.26 9.57
N PRO A 380 -1.38 -23.45 10.04
CA PRO A 380 -1.02 -24.67 10.79
C PRO A 380 -1.61 -24.69 12.22
N SER A 381 -2.00 -23.53 12.76
CA SER A 381 -2.60 -23.40 14.09
C SER A 381 -3.36 -22.10 14.25
N ALA A 382 -4.13 -21.95 15.32
CA ALA A 382 -4.84 -20.71 15.66
C ALA A 382 -3.92 -19.53 15.98
N THR A 383 -2.64 -19.77 16.25
CA THR A 383 -1.66 -18.73 16.61
C THR A 383 -0.59 -18.55 15.54
N ALA A 384 -0.81 -19.12 14.35
CA ALA A 384 0.14 -19.04 13.25
C ALA A 384 0.30 -17.62 12.72
N THR A 385 1.52 -17.26 12.42
CA THR A 385 1.86 -15.98 11.77
C THR A 385 1.61 -16.04 10.27
N LYS A 386 1.60 -14.90 9.61
CA LYS A 386 1.44 -14.80 8.14
C LYS A 386 2.54 -15.55 7.38
N SER A 387 3.75 -15.59 7.92
CA SER A 387 4.89 -16.32 7.33
C SER A 387 4.75 -17.85 7.41
N GLU A 388 3.94 -18.36 8.33
CA GLU A 388 3.64 -19.80 8.49
C GLU A 388 2.39 -20.22 7.72
N ALA A 389 1.58 -19.25 7.29
CA ALA A 389 0.34 -19.47 6.57
C ALA A 389 0.59 -19.75 5.08
N VAL A 390 -0.24 -20.59 4.48
CA VAL A 390 -0.25 -20.83 3.03
C VAL A 390 -1.43 -20.07 2.42
N ARG A 391 -1.17 -19.13 1.52
CA ARG A 391 -2.22 -18.43 0.77
C ARG A 391 -2.80 -19.37 -0.30
N ILE A 392 -4.08 -19.66 -0.20
CA ILE A 392 -4.79 -20.61 -1.07
C ILE A 392 -5.68 -19.93 -2.10
N GLY A 393 -5.92 -18.64 -1.97
CA GLY A 393 -6.70 -17.86 -2.93
C GLY A 393 -6.51 -16.36 -2.77
N THR A 394 -6.67 -15.64 -3.88
CA THR A 394 -6.77 -14.18 -3.92
C THR A 394 -7.93 -13.83 -4.83
N PHE A 395 -8.79 -12.93 -4.39
CA PHE A 395 -9.98 -12.46 -5.11
C PHE A 395 -10.01 -10.94 -5.06
N ASP A 396 -9.79 -10.30 -6.19
CA ASP A 396 -9.59 -8.87 -6.31
C ASP A 396 -10.60 -8.20 -7.23
N VAL A 397 -10.78 -6.90 -7.02
CA VAL A 397 -11.65 -6.06 -7.85
C VAL A 397 -11.16 -6.08 -9.29
N ASN A 398 -12.08 -6.09 -10.24
CA ASN A 398 -11.75 -5.99 -11.66
C ASN A 398 -11.59 -4.51 -12.03
N ASP A 399 -10.37 -3.99 -11.94
CA ASP A 399 -10.03 -2.58 -12.16
C ASP A 399 -8.70 -2.37 -12.90
N GLY A 400 -8.06 -3.46 -13.34
CA GLY A 400 -6.78 -3.47 -14.05
C GLY A 400 -5.56 -3.59 -13.15
N VAL A 401 -5.72 -3.67 -11.81
CA VAL A 401 -4.62 -3.81 -10.85
C VAL A 401 -4.32 -5.28 -10.60
N GLN A 402 -3.28 -5.82 -11.26
CA GLN A 402 -2.87 -7.22 -11.13
C GLN A 402 -1.66 -7.43 -10.23
N THR A 403 -0.84 -6.40 -10.07
CA THR A 403 0.39 -6.48 -9.26
C THR A 403 0.48 -5.27 -8.36
N ILE A 404 0.69 -5.51 -7.09
CA ILE A 404 0.88 -4.48 -6.08
C ILE A 404 2.29 -4.60 -5.53
N TYR A 405 2.95 -3.47 -5.41
CA TYR A 405 4.32 -3.37 -4.92
C TYR A 405 4.33 -2.93 -3.47
N GLY A 406 5.29 -3.41 -2.72
CA GLY A 406 5.53 -3.03 -1.34
C GLY A 406 7.02 -2.88 -1.07
N ASN A 407 7.33 -2.13 -0.03
CA ASN A 407 8.68 -1.91 0.42
C ASN A 407 9.10 -3.05 1.35
N VAL A 408 10.00 -3.91 0.90
CA VAL A 408 10.47 -5.08 1.65
C VAL A 408 11.94 -4.87 2.01
N PHE A 409 12.20 -4.86 3.31
CA PHE A 409 13.57 -4.84 3.79
C PHE A 409 14.21 -6.22 3.57
N ILE A 410 15.35 -6.24 2.87
CA ILE A 410 16.11 -7.46 2.59
C ILE A 410 17.36 -7.45 3.46
N PRO A 411 17.38 -8.22 4.56
CA PRO A 411 18.50 -8.22 5.52
C PRO A 411 19.85 -8.54 4.89
N GLU A 412 19.88 -9.42 3.87
CA GLU A 412 21.10 -9.84 3.18
C GLU A 412 21.79 -8.71 2.41
N TYR A 413 21.02 -7.69 2.03
CA TYR A 413 21.52 -6.52 1.29
C TYR A 413 21.49 -5.24 2.13
N GLY A 414 20.89 -5.31 3.32
CA GLY A 414 20.75 -4.15 4.21
C GLY A 414 19.94 -3.00 3.62
N THR A 415 19.05 -3.28 2.69
CA THR A 415 18.29 -2.24 1.97
C THR A 415 16.83 -2.62 1.85
N THR A 416 15.98 -1.61 1.77
CA THR A 416 14.57 -1.76 1.42
C THR A 416 14.41 -1.69 -0.09
N VAL A 417 13.76 -2.70 -0.65
CA VAL A 417 13.52 -2.81 -2.10
C VAL A 417 12.03 -2.83 -2.36
N ASN A 418 11.57 -2.02 -3.31
CA ASN A 418 10.20 -2.04 -3.76
C ASN A 418 10.00 -3.23 -4.71
N ILE A 419 9.31 -4.25 -4.25
CA ILE A 419 9.08 -5.51 -4.99
C ILE A 419 7.60 -5.86 -5.02
N PRO A 420 7.16 -6.70 -5.98
CA PRO A 420 5.81 -7.23 -5.97
C PRO A 420 5.53 -8.02 -4.69
N VAL A 421 4.52 -7.61 -3.93
CA VAL A 421 4.11 -8.27 -2.67
C VAL A 421 2.73 -8.94 -2.77
N GLN A 422 1.90 -8.49 -3.72
CA GLN A 422 0.57 -9.02 -3.93
C GLN A 422 0.30 -9.18 -5.43
N TYR A 423 -0.28 -10.32 -5.78
CA TYR A 423 -0.73 -10.61 -7.14
C TYR A 423 -2.23 -10.90 -7.11
N GLY A 424 -2.99 -10.24 -7.98
CA GLY A 424 -4.39 -10.47 -8.22
C GLY A 424 -4.65 -11.12 -9.57
N LEU A 425 -5.87 -11.60 -9.76
CA LEU A 425 -6.33 -12.16 -11.04
C LEU A 425 -7.13 -11.15 -11.86
N ASP A 426 -7.51 -10.02 -11.25
CA ASP A 426 -8.33 -8.97 -11.85
C ASP A 426 -9.65 -9.51 -12.44
N LYS A 427 -10.28 -10.45 -11.69
CA LYS A 427 -11.49 -11.17 -12.12
C LYS A 427 -12.72 -10.90 -11.27
N GLY A 428 -12.60 -9.99 -10.33
CA GLY A 428 -13.66 -9.67 -9.39
C GLY A 428 -13.57 -10.45 -8.07
N VAL A 429 -14.25 -9.90 -7.09
CA VAL A 429 -14.24 -10.37 -5.71
C VAL A 429 -15.09 -11.61 -5.58
N LYS A 430 -14.60 -12.64 -4.88
CA LYS A 430 -15.42 -13.74 -4.36
C LYS A 430 -15.66 -13.54 -2.88
N ARG A 431 -16.83 -13.95 -2.41
CA ARG A 431 -17.20 -13.90 -1.00
C ARG A 431 -17.37 -15.28 -0.37
N GLN A 432 -16.88 -16.28 -1.07
CA GLN A 432 -16.85 -17.66 -0.60
C GLN A 432 -15.83 -18.49 -1.38
N ILE A 433 -15.36 -19.57 -0.78
CA ILE A 433 -14.50 -20.57 -1.42
C ILE A 433 -14.77 -21.96 -0.84
N ILE A 434 -14.71 -22.97 -1.69
CA ILE A 434 -14.73 -24.37 -1.28
C ILE A 434 -13.30 -24.85 -1.22
N VAL A 435 -12.87 -25.31 -0.05
CA VAL A 435 -11.54 -25.90 0.16
C VAL A 435 -11.71 -27.41 0.22
N SER A 436 -11.10 -28.15 -0.71
CA SER A 436 -11.13 -29.60 -0.80
C SER A 436 -9.76 -30.25 -0.60
N GLU A 437 -8.71 -29.43 -0.48
CA GLU A 437 -7.33 -29.89 -0.33
C GLU A 437 -6.70 -29.28 0.92
N ASP A 438 -5.83 -30.05 1.56
CA ASP A 438 -4.95 -29.56 2.61
C ASP A 438 -3.66 -29.00 1.97
N TRP A 439 -3.58 -27.69 1.86
CA TRP A 439 -2.48 -26.99 1.22
C TRP A 439 -1.20 -26.95 2.05
N LEU A 440 -1.26 -27.30 3.35
CA LEU A 440 -0.08 -27.40 4.20
C LEU A 440 0.65 -28.74 4.01
N THR A 441 -0.09 -29.80 3.74
CA THR A 441 0.48 -31.17 3.60
C THR A 441 0.42 -31.73 2.18
N GLY A 442 -0.39 -31.14 1.31
CA GLY A 442 -0.57 -31.55 -0.08
C GLY A 442 -1.37 -32.86 -0.17
N GLY A 443 -2.66 -32.83 0.20
CA GLY A 443 -3.53 -34.00 0.15
C GLY A 443 -4.99 -33.65 0.39
N PRO A 444 -5.90 -34.65 0.46
CA PRO A 444 -7.30 -34.38 0.75
C PRO A 444 -7.49 -34.00 2.21
N LEU A 445 -8.57 -33.30 2.48
CA LEU A 445 -9.04 -33.06 3.84
C LEU A 445 -9.63 -34.36 4.43
N TYR A 446 -9.44 -34.57 5.73
CA TYR A 446 -9.88 -35.79 6.41
C TYR A 446 -10.90 -35.51 7.49
N VAL A 447 -11.96 -36.32 7.52
CA VAL A 447 -12.96 -36.33 8.60
C VAL A 447 -12.28 -36.50 9.97
N GLY A 448 -12.66 -35.64 10.91
CA GLY A 448 -12.15 -35.67 12.28
C GLY A 448 -10.84 -34.87 12.47
N SER A 449 -10.21 -34.46 11.41
CA SER A 449 -9.04 -33.56 11.49
C SER A 449 -9.47 -32.11 11.73
N GLU A 450 -8.59 -31.35 12.38
CA GLU A 450 -8.77 -29.95 12.71
C GLU A 450 -8.03 -29.11 11.69
N TYR A 451 -8.69 -28.05 11.18
CA TYR A 451 -8.11 -27.13 10.21
C TYR A 451 -8.36 -25.69 10.66
N TYR A 452 -7.45 -24.84 10.30
CA TYR A 452 -7.54 -23.40 10.57
C TYR A 452 -7.43 -22.65 9.25
N PHE A 453 -8.35 -21.73 9.04
CA PHE A 453 -8.35 -20.87 7.86
C PHE A 453 -8.48 -19.43 8.29
N ALA A 454 -8.08 -18.51 7.45
CA ALA A 454 -8.34 -17.10 7.61
C ALA A 454 -8.66 -16.45 6.26
N VAL A 455 -9.53 -15.46 6.28
CA VAL A 455 -9.76 -14.58 5.15
C VAL A 455 -9.39 -13.18 5.59
N THR A 456 -8.55 -12.53 4.82
CA THR A 456 -8.15 -11.13 5.04
C THR A 456 -8.70 -10.26 3.93
N ALA A 457 -8.86 -8.97 4.21
CA ALA A 457 -9.13 -7.97 3.21
C ALA A 457 -7.90 -7.09 3.03
N TYR A 458 -7.66 -6.61 1.82
CA TYR A 458 -6.59 -5.65 1.54
C TYR A 458 -7.10 -4.51 0.66
N ASN A 459 -6.45 -3.37 0.80
CA ASN A 459 -6.72 -2.17 0.02
C ASN A 459 -5.57 -1.85 -0.93
N TYR A 460 -5.77 -0.84 -1.77
CA TYR A 460 -4.76 -0.38 -2.72
C TYR A 460 -4.82 1.13 -2.91
N LYS A 461 -3.64 1.73 -3.06
CA LYS A 461 -3.42 3.12 -3.45
C LYS A 461 -2.35 3.18 -4.53
N ALA A 462 -2.69 3.65 -5.71
CA ALA A 462 -1.82 3.63 -6.89
C ALA A 462 -0.51 4.41 -6.71
N SER A 463 -0.55 5.52 -5.99
CA SER A 463 0.60 6.39 -5.78
C SER A 463 0.64 6.85 -4.32
N PRO A 464 1.02 5.94 -3.40
CA PRO A 464 1.28 6.35 -2.02
C PRO A 464 2.50 7.27 -1.99
N PRO A 465 2.71 8.04 -0.92
CA PRO A 465 4.01 8.65 -0.66
C PRO A 465 5.13 7.61 -0.75
N LEU A 466 6.33 8.04 -1.16
CA LEU A 466 7.47 7.14 -1.48
C LEU A 466 7.84 6.12 -0.38
N ILE A 467 7.43 6.35 0.84
CA ILE A 467 7.74 5.55 2.03
C ILE A 467 6.54 4.77 2.57
N GLU A 468 5.39 4.81 1.88
CA GLU A 468 4.22 4.00 2.23
C GLU A 468 4.07 2.82 1.26
N ASP A 469 3.53 1.72 1.76
CA ASP A 469 3.18 0.56 0.93
C ASP A 469 1.93 0.85 0.09
N GLN A 470 1.86 0.28 -1.11
CA GLN A 470 0.70 0.40 -1.98
C GLN A 470 -0.54 -0.32 -1.44
N ALA A 471 -0.39 -1.26 -0.51
CA ALA A 471 -1.49 -2.02 0.06
C ALA A 471 -1.28 -2.30 1.53
N LEU A 472 -2.38 -2.27 2.27
CA LEU A 472 -2.45 -2.70 3.67
C LEU A 472 -3.44 -3.86 3.76
N GLU A 473 -3.10 -4.89 4.52
CA GLU A 473 -3.90 -6.10 4.67
C GLU A 473 -4.26 -6.33 6.14
N THR A 474 -5.50 -6.75 6.39
CA THR A 474 -5.97 -7.05 7.74
C THR A 474 -5.18 -8.18 8.39
N ALA A 475 -5.11 -8.16 9.71
CA ALA A 475 -4.52 -9.26 10.47
C ALA A 475 -5.26 -10.59 10.23
N LEU A 476 -4.53 -11.70 10.35
CA LEU A 476 -5.12 -13.02 10.27
C LEU A 476 -6.06 -13.25 11.47
N THR A 477 -7.32 -13.52 11.18
CA THR A 477 -8.32 -13.94 12.17
C THR A 477 -8.63 -15.43 11.92
N PRO A 478 -8.07 -16.36 12.70
CA PRO A 478 -8.22 -17.78 12.43
C PRO A 478 -9.64 -18.26 12.69
N VAL A 479 -10.20 -18.99 11.74
CA VAL A 479 -11.45 -19.71 11.86
C VAL A 479 -11.15 -21.19 11.98
N TYR A 480 -11.58 -21.77 13.08
CA TYR A 480 -11.44 -23.21 13.35
C TYR A 480 -12.55 -24.01 12.70
N VAL A 481 -12.20 -25.12 12.08
CA VAL A 481 -13.14 -26.08 11.55
C VAL A 481 -12.65 -27.52 11.73
N GLN A 482 -13.56 -28.39 12.12
CA GLN A 482 -13.34 -29.82 12.15
C GLN A 482 -14.31 -30.50 11.20
N LEU A 483 -13.79 -31.25 10.21
CA LEU A 483 -14.64 -31.98 9.29
C LEU A 483 -15.43 -33.06 10.03
N LYS A 484 -16.72 -33.12 9.73
CA LYS A 484 -17.66 -34.08 10.34
C LYS A 484 -18.48 -34.73 9.21
N PRO A 485 -18.80 -36.02 9.34
CA PRO A 485 -19.81 -36.59 8.48
C PRO A 485 -21.15 -35.89 8.72
N PRO A 486 -22.05 -35.83 7.75
CA PRO A 486 -23.39 -35.30 7.94
C PRO A 486 -24.08 -35.92 9.15
N ASP A 487 -24.89 -35.12 9.85
CA ASP A 487 -25.68 -35.60 10.99
C ASP A 487 -26.56 -36.77 10.62
N PHE A 488 -26.78 -37.67 11.56
CA PHE A 488 -27.61 -38.86 11.33
C PHE A 488 -28.99 -38.51 10.76
N GLY A 489 -29.28 -39.05 9.58
CA GLY A 489 -30.53 -38.80 8.86
C GLY A 489 -30.47 -37.62 7.86
N THR A 490 -29.36 -36.90 7.82
CA THR A 490 -29.08 -35.88 6.80
C THR A 490 -28.35 -36.52 5.66
N ARG A 491 -28.81 -36.25 4.43
CA ARG A 491 -28.11 -36.64 3.21
C ARG A 491 -28.14 -35.46 2.24
N TYR A 492 -27.00 -34.99 1.87
CA TYR A 492 -26.87 -34.01 0.79
C TYR A 492 -27.16 -34.68 -0.55
N THR A 493 -27.92 -33.99 -1.41
CA THR A 493 -28.33 -34.50 -2.73
C THR A 493 -27.35 -34.09 -3.83
N ALA A 494 -26.45 -33.21 -3.52
CA ALA A 494 -25.40 -32.71 -4.39
C ALA A 494 -24.12 -32.43 -3.57
N THR A 495 -23.01 -32.30 -4.23
CA THR A 495 -21.71 -31.92 -3.68
C THR A 495 -21.44 -30.45 -4.04
N ALA A 496 -20.71 -29.74 -3.20
CA ALA A 496 -20.26 -28.40 -3.53
C ALA A 496 -19.33 -28.45 -4.78
N GLY A 497 -19.58 -27.57 -5.74
CA GLY A 497 -18.94 -27.61 -7.05
C GLY A 497 -19.75 -28.29 -8.15
N ASP A 498 -20.83 -29.03 -7.82
CA ASP A 498 -21.69 -29.65 -8.83
C ASP A 498 -22.39 -28.58 -9.68
N GLY A 499 -22.29 -28.72 -11.01
CA GLY A 499 -23.07 -27.92 -11.96
C GLY A 499 -24.51 -28.40 -12.04
N LEU A 500 -25.47 -27.48 -12.05
CA LEU A 500 -26.88 -27.79 -12.26
C LEU A 500 -27.26 -27.72 -13.74
N GLU A 501 -28.17 -28.61 -14.16
CA GLU A 501 -28.70 -28.60 -15.52
C GLU A 501 -29.57 -27.36 -15.76
N ILE A 502 -29.23 -26.60 -16.81
CA ILE A 502 -29.99 -25.43 -17.24
C ILE A 502 -30.76 -25.75 -18.52
N ILE A 503 -32.07 -25.52 -18.51
CA ILE A 503 -32.88 -25.68 -19.70
C ILE A 503 -33.13 -24.32 -20.31
N HIS A 504 -32.50 -24.07 -21.46
CA HIS A 504 -32.65 -22.84 -22.22
C HIS A 504 -33.90 -22.92 -23.14
N THR A 505 -34.83 -21.99 -22.94
CA THR A 505 -36.10 -21.99 -23.71
C THR A 505 -36.35 -20.72 -24.52
N GLY A 506 -35.54 -19.67 -24.30
CA GLY A 506 -35.67 -18.35 -24.94
C GLY A 506 -34.86 -18.22 -26.22
N PRO A 507 -35.04 -17.13 -26.98
CA PRO A 507 -34.25 -16.83 -28.18
C PRO A 507 -32.88 -16.20 -27.90
N GLY A 508 -32.57 -15.87 -26.65
CA GLY A 508 -31.31 -15.25 -26.26
C GLY A 508 -30.11 -16.16 -26.54
N GLN A 509 -28.96 -15.59 -26.81
CA GLN A 509 -27.71 -16.31 -27.13
C GLN A 509 -26.72 -16.33 -25.97
N GLY A 510 -27.06 -15.71 -24.83
CA GLY A 510 -26.24 -15.75 -23.63
C GLY A 510 -26.28 -17.12 -22.94
N GLU A 511 -25.30 -17.37 -22.09
CA GLU A 511 -25.20 -18.57 -21.29
C GLU A 511 -25.59 -18.29 -19.84
N VAL A 512 -26.23 -19.26 -19.21
CA VAL A 512 -26.48 -19.28 -17.77
C VAL A 512 -25.85 -20.54 -17.20
N SER A 513 -25.07 -20.42 -16.19
CA SER A 513 -24.60 -21.56 -15.41
C SER A 513 -25.03 -21.45 -13.96
N ALA A 514 -25.19 -22.57 -13.30
CA ALA A 514 -25.54 -22.64 -11.89
C ALA A 514 -24.71 -23.70 -11.21
N THR A 515 -24.00 -23.33 -10.15
CA THR A 515 -23.09 -24.22 -9.44
C THR A 515 -23.48 -24.28 -7.97
N VAL A 516 -23.54 -25.46 -7.41
CA VAL A 516 -23.79 -25.68 -5.99
C VAL A 516 -22.60 -25.17 -5.19
N THR A 517 -22.84 -24.24 -4.29
CA THR A 517 -21.85 -23.71 -3.37
C THR A 517 -22.05 -24.22 -1.96
N ASN A 518 -23.31 -24.38 -1.53
CA ASN A 518 -23.64 -24.92 -0.22
C ASN A 518 -24.71 -26.02 -0.32
N PRO A 519 -24.31 -27.30 -0.31
CA PRO A 519 -25.26 -28.41 -0.39
C PRO A 519 -26.27 -28.46 0.75
N ALA A 520 -25.96 -27.88 1.93
CA ALA A 520 -26.81 -27.92 3.10
C ALA A 520 -28.05 -27.00 2.99
N THR A 521 -27.99 -26.00 2.11
CA THR A 521 -29.09 -25.01 1.93
C THR A 521 -29.93 -25.27 0.69
N LEU A 522 -29.64 -26.31 -0.08
CA LEU A 522 -30.45 -26.67 -1.25
C LEU A 522 -31.91 -26.99 -0.87
N THR A 523 -32.82 -26.33 -1.56
CA THR A 523 -34.27 -26.46 -1.30
C THR A 523 -34.97 -27.48 -2.20
N GLY A 524 -34.40 -27.79 -3.36
CA GLY A 524 -35.04 -28.60 -4.40
C GLY A 524 -36.14 -27.84 -5.15
N ASP A 525 -36.22 -26.53 -5.00
CA ASP A 525 -37.18 -25.68 -5.70
C ASP A 525 -36.79 -25.49 -7.18
N GLU A 526 -37.81 -25.25 -8.01
CA GLU A 526 -37.61 -24.88 -9.41
C GLU A 526 -37.39 -23.36 -9.53
N TYR A 527 -36.39 -22.96 -10.29
CA TYR A 527 -36.07 -21.56 -10.56
C TYR A 527 -36.20 -21.23 -12.04
N ARG A 528 -36.56 -19.98 -12.32
CA ARG A 528 -36.71 -19.48 -13.68
C ARG A 528 -35.97 -18.15 -13.83
N GLY A 529 -34.94 -18.13 -14.69
CA GLY A 529 -34.28 -16.91 -15.15
C GLY A 529 -35.10 -16.24 -16.24
N SER A 530 -35.21 -14.92 -16.22
CA SER A 530 -35.82 -14.14 -17.31
C SER A 530 -35.03 -12.83 -17.52
N PHE A 531 -34.97 -12.40 -18.78
CA PHE A 531 -34.14 -11.29 -19.22
C PHE A 531 -35.00 -10.16 -19.77
N LEU A 532 -34.51 -8.94 -19.62
CA LEU A 532 -35.12 -7.74 -20.14
C LEU A 532 -34.01 -6.84 -20.71
N ALA A 533 -34.06 -6.62 -22.02
CA ALA A 533 -33.07 -5.81 -22.72
C ALA A 533 -33.47 -4.33 -22.72
N ASP A 534 -32.49 -3.44 -22.83
CA ASP A 534 -32.63 -1.99 -23.05
C ASP A 534 -33.63 -1.30 -22.13
N THR A 535 -33.58 -1.62 -20.86
CA THR A 535 -34.51 -1.10 -19.87
C THR A 535 -33.80 -0.52 -18.65
N SER A 536 -34.59 0.16 -17.80
CA SER A 536 -34.16 0.59 -16.49
C SER A 536 -35.13 0.12 -15.42
N TYR A 537 -34.60 -0.23 -14.26
CA TYR A 537 -35.37 -0.66 -13.09
C TYR A 537 -34.88 0.10 -11.86
N VAL A 538 -35.83 0.56 -11.06
CA VAL A 538 -35.52 1.23 -9.79
C VAL A 538 -35.79 0.24 -8.65
N HIS A 539 -34.74 -0.09 -7.90
CA HIS A 539 -34.85 -0.93 -6.72
C HIS A 539 -35.59 -0.23 -5.57
N VAL A 540 -36.07 -1.00 -4.60
CA VAL A 540 -36.77 -0.46 -3.42
C VAL A 540 -35.94 0.50 -2.58
N ASN A 541 -34.60 0.40 -2.63
CA ASN A 541 -33.66 1.31 -1.98
C ASN A 541 -33.44 2.62 -2.76
N GLY A 542 -34.02 2.77 -3.94
CA GLY A 542 -33.94 3.95 -4.79
C GLY A 542 -32.86 3.87 -5.86
N ASP A 543 -32.01 2.85 -5.88
CA ASP A 543 -30.98 2.67 -6.91
C ASP A 543 -31.60 2.33 -8.26
N THR A 544 -31.07 2.95 -9.31
CA THR A 544 -31.52 2.70 -10.69
C THR A 544 -30.44 1.93 -11.45
N VAL A 545 -30.81 0.74 -11.94
CA VAL A 545 -29.96 -0.04 -12.84
C VAL A 545 -30.55 -0.01 -14.26
N SER A 546 -29.69 0.04 -15.28
CA SER A 546 -30.13 0.14 -16.67
C SER A 546 -29.29 -0.73 -17.59
N GLY A 547 -29.82 -1.10 -18.72
CA GLY A 547 -29.24 -1.97 -19.73
C GLY A 547 -29.97 -3.29 -19.88
N THR A 548 -29.25 -4.37 -20.16
CA THR A 548 -29.79 -5.72 -20.15
C THR A 548 -29.83 -6.20 -18.71
N LEU A 549 -31.05 -6.42 -18.20
CA LEU A 549 -31.29 -6.83 -16.83
C LEU A 549 -31.82 -8.27 -16.79
N TRP A 550 -31.57 -8.97 -15.69
CA TRP A 550 -32.14 -10.30 -15.48
C TRP A 550 -32.71 -10.43 -14.06
N ARG A 551 -33.59 -11.39 -13.90
CA ARG A 551 -34.15 -11.75 -12.60
C ARG A 551 -34.24 -13.26 -12.45
N LEU A 552 -34.12 -13.74 -11.22
CA LEU A 552 -34.37 -15.12 -10.84
C LEU A 552 -35.68 -15.21 -10.04
N THR A 553 -36.60 -16.05 -10.49
CA THR A 553 -37.87 -16.31 -9.81
C THR A 553 -37.86 -17.74 -9.33
N ASN A 554 -38.14 -17.96 -8.04
CA ASN A 554 -38.44 -19.26 -7.49
C ASN A 554 -39.87 -19.62 -7.92
N ALA A 555 -39.99 -20.55 -8.88
CA ALA A 555 -41.29 -20.94 -9.47
C ALA A 555 -42.10 -21.80 -8.51
N THR A 556 -41.46 -22.52 -7.59
CA THR A 556 -42.14 -23.33 -6.56
C THR A 556 -42.80 -22.47 -5.52
N LYS A 557 -42.14 -21.43 -5.02
CA LYS A 557 -42.62 -20.53 -3.97
C LYS A 557 -43.25 -19.25 -4.49
N ASN A 558 -43.15 -18.97 -5.79
CA ASN A 558 -43.59 -17.72 -6.43
C ASN A 558 -42.94 -16.47 -5.77
N THR A 559 -41.66 -16.52 -5.49
CA THR A 559 -40.84 -15.42 -4.96
C THR A 559 -39.78 -15.01 -5.96
N THR A 560 -39.23 -13.80 -5.82
CA THR A 560 -38.18 -13.30 -6.71
C THR A 560 -36.94 -12.97 -5.88
N PRO A 561 -36.05 -13.96 -5.62
CA PRO A 561 -34.85 -13.74 -4.82
C PRO A 561 -33.85 -12.81 -5.49
N VAL A 562 -33.83 -12.74 -6.83
CA VAL A 562 -33.02 -11.78 -7.56
C VAL A 562 -33.93 -10.95 -8.45
N SER A 563 -34.08 -9.67 -8.15
CA SER A 563 -34.88 -8.71 -8.92
C SER A 563 -33.98 -7.94 -9.86
N PHE A 564 -34.25 -7.98 -11.13
CA PHE A 564 -33.64 -7.19 -12.20
C PHE A 564 -32.18 -6.75 -11.93
N PHE A 565 -31.31 -7.69 -11.96
CA PHE A 565 -29.89 -7.52 -11.72
C PHE A 565 -29.18 -7.23 -13.05
N LYS A 566 -28.26 -6.27 -13.06
CA LYS A 566 -27.40 -6.00 -14.20
C LYS A 566 -26.14 -6.85 -14.06
N GLN A 567 -25.93 -7.75 -15.01
CA GLN A 567 -24.65 -8.43 -15.09
C GLN A 567 -23.61 -7.43 -15.59
N ALA A 568 -22.48 -7.32 -14.91
CA ALA A 568 -21.37 -6.51 -15.35
C ALA A 568 -20.86 -7.03 -16.72
N ALA A 569 -20.43 -6.12 -17.58
CA ALA A 569 -19.89 -6.49 -18.90
C ALA A 569 -18.63 -7.38 -18.76
N ASN A 570 -17.86 -7.15 -17.72
CA ASN A 570 -16.75 -7.99 -17.30
C ASN A 570 -17.25 -8.82 -16.14
N GLN A 571 -17.61 -10.04 -16.36
CA GLN A 571 -18.20 -10.97 -15.42
C GLN A 571 -17.36 -11.16 -14.14
N SER A 572 -17.37 -10.13 -13.32
CA SER A 572 -16.76 -10.17 -12.01
C SER A 572 -17.50 -11.18 -11.15
N ASP A 573 -16.81 -12.09 -10.52
CA ASP A 573 -17.39 -13.06 -9.58
C ASP A 573 -18.13 -12.35 -8.42
N SER A 574 -17.84 -11.08 -8.17
CA SER A 574 -18.51 -10.27 -7.13
C SER A 574 -19.98 -10.00 -7.43
N ASP A 575 -20.39 -10.06 -8.70
CA ASP A 575 -21.73 -9.75 -9.15
C ASP A 575 -22.60 -10.99 -9.36
N GLN A 576 -22.13 -12.16 -8.93
CA GLN A 576 -22.83 -13.43 -9.14
C GLN A 576 -23.64 -13.80 -7.92
N PRO A 577 -24.98 -13.67 -7.94
CA PRO A 577 -25.79 -13.92 -6.78
C PRO A 577 -25.83 -15.40 -6.40
N ILE A 578 -25.82 -15.65 -5.08
CA ILE A 578 -26.01 -16.97 -4.50
C ILE A 578 -27.42 -17.05 -3.93
N VAL A 579 -28.17 -18.02 -4.38
CA VAL A 579 -29.57 -18.24 -3.94
C VAL A 579 -29.73 -19.69 -3.52
N ASP A 580 -30.18 -19.90 -2.28
CA ASP A 580 -30.40 -21.22 -1.68
C ASP A 580 -29.20 -22.19 -1.91
N GLY A 581 -27.99 -21.70 -1.75
CA GLY A 581 -26.76 -22.48 -1.89
C GLY A 581 -26.32 -22.74 -3.34
N VAL A 582 -26.85 -21.99 -4.30
CA VAL A 582 -26.49 -22.08 -5.71
C VAL A 582 -26.02 -20.71 -6.20
N GLN A 583 -24.82 -20.65 -6.76
CA GLN A 583 -24.33 -19.48 -7.46
C GLN A 583 -24.83 -19.50 -8.90
N VAL A 584 -25.43 -18.40 -9.35
CA VAL A 584 -25.95 -18.24 -10.70
C VAL A 584 -25.07 -17.25 -11.46
N ILE A 585 -24.51 -17.70 -12.56
CA ILE A 585 -23.66 -16.91 -13.45
C ILE A 585 -24.39 -16.71 -14.77
N VAL A 586 -24.52 -15.46 -15.19
CA VAL A 586 -25.12 -15.09 -16.45
C VAL A 586 -24.05 -14.46 -17.35
N SER A 587 -23.80 -15.07 -18.48
CA SER A 587 -22.87 -14.59 -19.48
C SER A 587 -23.63 -14.05 -20.69
N GLY A 588 -23.33 -12.84 -21.12
CA GLY A 588 -23.80 -12.33 -22.38
C GLY A 588 -23.20 -13.09 -23.56
N PRO A 589 -23.85 -13.10 -24.73
CA PRO A 589 -23.23 -13.58 -25.94
C PRO A 589 -21.97 -12.76 -26.22
N ALA A 590 -20.96 -13.38 -26.78
CA ALA A 590 -19.82 -12.63 -27.30
C ALA A 590 -20.36 -11.56 -28.28
N PRO A 591 -19.87 -10.33 -28.24
CA PRO A 591 -20.36 -9.29 -29.13
C PRO A 591 -20.19 -9.73 -30.58
N ALA A 592 -21.33 -9.84 -31.29
CA ALA A 592 -21.37 -10.28 -32.70
C ALA A 592 -20.88 -9.20 -33.65
N THR A 593 -20.82 -7.95 -33.21
CA THR A 593 -20.33 -6.80 -33.98
C THR A 593 -19.72 -5.78 -33.03
N ILE A 594 -18.66 -5.12 -33.47
CA ILE A 594 -18.15 -3.93 -32.83
C ILE A 594 -19.10 -2.78 -33.16
N ILE A 595 -19.79 -2.28 -32.14
CA ILE A 595 -20.76 -1.20 -32.31
C ILE A 595 -20.07 0.15 -32.23
N GLU A 596 -19.02 0.28 -31.44
CA GLU A 596 -18.24 1.50 -31.25
C GLU A 596 -16.88 1.12 -30.70
N ILE A 597 -15.82 1.73 -31.20
CA ILE A 597 -14.49 1.67 -30.62
C ILE A 597 -14.34 2.99 -29.88
N ASP A 598 -14.51 2.94 -28.56
CA ASP A 598 -14.24 4.08 -27.71
C ASP A 598 -12.73 4.35 -27.66
N GLU A 599 -12.35 5.57 -27.31
CA GLU A 599 -10.99 6.10 -27.36
C GLU A 599 -9.89 5.06 -27.07
N TYR A 600 -9.02 4.87 -28.01
CA TYR A 600 -7.79 4.11 -27.80
C TYR A 600 -6.76 4.99 -27.10
N ALA A 601 -6.62 4.79 -25.82
CA ALA A 601 -5.89 5.69 -24.91
C ALA A 601 -4.41 5.37 -24.81
N SER A 602 -3.66 5.21 -25.89
CA SER A 602 -2.27 4.83 -25.67
C SER A 602 -1.16 5.67 -26.27
N TRP A 603 -1.45 6.66 -27.11
CA TRP A 603 -0.37 7.48 -27.67
C TRP A 603 -0.83 8.92 -27.89
N PRO A 604 0.04 9.93 -27.70
CA PRO A 604 -0.35 11.34 -27.77
C PRO A 604 -0.77 11.85 -29.18
N SER A 605 -0.96 10.96 -30.12
CA SER A 605 -1.39 11.31 -31.48
C SER A 605 -2.35 10.27 -32.08
N ASN A 606 -3.14 9.64 -31.23
CA ASN A 606 -3.92 8.47 -31.63
C ASN A 606 -5.27 8.84 -32.19
N ASP A 607 -5.33 8.83 -33.47
CA ASP A 607 -6.58 8.58 -34.16
C ASP A 607 -6.56 7.10 -34.61
N ILE A 608 -7.41 6.27 -34.04
CA ILE A 608 -7.78 5.04 -34.68
C ILE A 608 -8.65 5.48 -35.87
N LEU A 609 -8.13 5.39 -37.04
CA LEU A 609 -8.92 5.56 -38.22
C LEU A 609 -9.74 4.30 -38.49
N VAL A 610 -10.87 4.18 -37.82
CA VAL A 610 -11.99 3.43 -38.35
C VAL A 610 -12.80 4.40 -39.18
N ASP A 611 -12.30 4.78 -40.33
CA ASP A 611 -13.12 5.46 -41.27
C ASP A 611 -13.66 4.44 -42.26
N GLY A 612 -14.87 4.56 -42.70
CA GLY A 612 -15.43 3.71 -43.72
C GLY A 612 -14.76 3.92 -45.10
N SER A 613 -13.53 4.39 -45.11
CA SER A 613 -12.68 4.45 -46.29
C SER A 613 -11.96 3.11 -46.47
N THR A 614 -11.60 2.82 -47.67
CA THR A 614 -11.03 1.55 -48.14
C THR A 614 -9.64 1.20 -47.51
N ASP A 615 -9.17 2.00 -46.58
CA ASP A 615 -7.88 1.85 -45.90
C ASP A 615 -8.05 1.71 -44.38
N SER A 616 -9.02 0.94 -43.94
CA SER A 616 -9.27 0.69 -42.52
C SER A 616 -8.19 -0.19 -41.89
N HIS A 617 -7.18 0.43 -41.33
CA HIS A 617 -6.20 -0.24 -40.52
C HIS A 617 -6.47 0.10 -39.03
N LEU A 618 -6.75 -0.91 -38.25
CA LEU A 618 -6.67 -0.83 -36.80
C LEU A 618 -5.19 -0.73 -36.38
N ALA A 619 -4.62 0.44 -36.52
CA ALA A 619 -3.31 0.72 -35.98
C ALA A 619 -3.21 2.20 -35.66
N PRO A 620 -2.59 2.61 -34.59
CA PRO A 620 -2.33 4.00 -34.32
C PRO A 620 -1.53 4.58 -35.47
N SER A 621 -2.16 5.46 -36.20
CA SER A 621 -1.55 6.12 -37.37
C SER A 621 -0.87 7.39 -36.88
N LEU A 622 0.42 7.44 -37.01
CA LEU A 622 1.17 8.68 -36.92
C LEU A 622 1.19 9.37 -38.33
N SER A 623 0.06 9.43 -38.98
CA SER A 623 -0.13 9.78 -40.37
C SER A 623 0.46 11.12 -40.81
N GLN A 624 1.07 11.83 -39.90
CA GLN A 624 1.60 13.18 -40.18
C GLN A 624 3.09 13.33 -39.91
N THR A 625 3.80 12.26 -39.57
CA THR A 625 5.16 12.36 -39.09
C THR A 625 6.23 12.02 -40.11
N GLY A 626 5.86 11.70 -41.34
CA GLY A 626 6.83 11.49 -42.39
C GLY A 626 7.53 10.14 -42.44
N CYS A 627 7.18 9.22 -41.55
CA CYS A 627 7.56 7.82 -41.71
C CYS A 627 6.87 7.23 -42.93
N ILE A 628 7.63 6.61 -43.81
CA ILE A 628 7.22 6.20 -45.18
C ILE A 628 6.07 5.21 -45.16
N TRP A 629 5.81 4.59 -44.06
CA TRP A 629 4.83 3.52 -43.91
C TRP A 629 3.70 3.97 -43.03
N ASP A 630 2.80 4.72 -43.59
CA ASP A 630 1.63 5.22 -42.88
C ASP A 630 1.94 5.96 -41.60
N ASN A 631 3.19 6.46 -41.49
CA ASN A 631 3.60 7.26 -40.35
C ASN A 631 3.34 6.63 -38.98
N ARG A 632 3.60 5.36 -38.85
CA ARG A 632 3.35 4.58 -37.64
C ARG A 632 4.62 4.35 -36.88
N ALA A 633 5.15 5.37 -36.27
CA ALA A 633 6.27 5.20 -35.33
C ALA A 633 5.85 4.30 -34.17
N GLY A 634 6.58 3.21 -33.96
CA GLY A 634 6.34 2.27 -32.89
C GLY A 634 5.03 1.50 -32.96
N ALA A 635 4.30 1.60 -34.06
CA ALA A 635 3.07 0.84 -34.25
C ALA A 635 3.42 -0.60 -34.61
N VAL A 636 2.85 -1.51 -33.86
CA VAL A 636 2.74 -2.90 -34.29
C VAL A 636 1.78 -2.89 -35.47
N ASN A 637 2.25 -3.19 -36.66
CA ASN A 637 1.38 -3.46 -37.77
C ASN A 637 0.78 -4.84 -37.52
N LEU A 638 -0.45 -4.86 -36.98
CA LEU A 638 -1.17 -6.12 -36.85
C LEU A 638 -1.43 -6.60 -38.30
N PRO A 639 -1.09 -7.84 -38.59
CA PRO A 639 -1.16 -8.36 -39.94
C PRO A 639 -2.58 -8.75 -40.32
N SER A 640 -3.49 -7.82 -40.40
CA SER A 640 -4.72 -8.00 -41.17
C SER A 640 -4.44 -7.78 -42.63
N TYR A 641 -3.35 -8.32 -43.14
CA TYR A 641 -3.02 -8.17 -44.52
C TYR A 641 -3.70 -9.22 -45.40
N SER A 642 -4.97 -9.05 -45.59
CA SER A 642 -5.48 -9.32 -46.93
C SER A 642 -5.76 -7.97 -47.60
N ARG A 643 -5.31 -7.76 -48.81
CA ARG A 643 -5.76 -6.68 -49.68
C ARG A 643 -7.26 -6.74 -49.99
N ASP A 644 -7.95 -7.70 -49.44
CA ASP A 644 -9.40 -7.79 -49.39
C ASP A 644 -9.89 -6.95 -48.20
N TYR A 645 -10.03 -5.66 -48.42
CA TYR A 645 -10.51 -4.62 -47.53
C TYR A 645 -11.89 -4.88 -46.91
N ASP A 646 -12.50 -6.00 -47.20
CA ASP A 646 -13.85 -6.37 -46.75
C ASP A 646 -13.88 -7.37 -45.58
N ARG A 647 -12.75 -7.75 -44.98
CA ARG A 647 -12.71 -8.70 -43.88
C ARG A 647 -11.94 -8.14 -42.68
N PHE A 648 -12.68 -7.79 -41.66
CA PHE A 648 -12.14 -7.80 -40.31
C PHE A 648 -11.83 -9.24 -39.95
N ASP A 649 -10.57 -9.61 -39.89
CA ASP A 649 -10.18 -10.87 -39.25
C ASP A 649 -10.38 -10.72 -37.74
N PHE A 650 -11.19 -11.60 -37.16
CA PHE A 650 -11.54 -11.59 -35.75
C PHE A 650 -10.33 -11.60 -34.80
N TRP A 651 -9.22 -12.13 -35.25
CA TRP A 651 -8.02 -12.15 -34.44
C TRP A 651 -7.33 -10.77 -34.35
N GLY A 652 -7.66 -9.81 -35.20
CA GLY A 652 -7.19 -8.43 -35.07
C GLY A 652 -7.64 -7.74 -33.76
N PHE A 653 -8.51 -8.39 -32.99
CA PHE A 653 -8.95 -7.94 -31.67
C PHE A 653 -8.36 -8.75 -30.53
N ASP A 654 -7.52 -9.73 -30.83
CA ASP A 654 -6.79 -10.45 -29.79
C ASP A 654 -5.63 -9.58 -29.30
N ASP A 655 -5.28 -9.72 -28.05
CA ASP A 655 -4.10 -9.05 -27.50
C ASP A 655 -2.84 -9.61 -28.16
N VAL A 656 -1.92 -8.74 -28.53
CA VAL A 656 -0.58 -9.12 -28.97
C VAL A 656 0.40 -8.73 -27.88
N VAL A 657 1.05 -9.73 -27.31
CA VAL A 657 2.06 -9.56 -26.27
C VAL A 657 3.44 -9.72 -26.90
N PHE A 658 4.31 -8.74 -26.68
CA PHE A 658 5.73 -8.82 -27.01
C PHE A 658 6.53 -9.17 -25.75
N ASP A 659 7.21 -10.29 -25.79
CA ASP A 659 8.14 -10.72 -24.74
C ASP A 659 9.57 -10.38 -25.18
N PHE A 660 10.14 -9.36 -24.58
CA PHE A 660 11.50 -8.91 -24.89
C PHE A 660 12.51 -9.79 -24.13
N GLY A 661 13.33 -10.49 -24.85
CA GLY A 661 14.33 -11.41 -24.35
C GLY A 661 15.66 -11.29 -25.09
N ASP A 662 16.48 -12.32 -24.97
CA ASP A 662 17.82 -12.31 -25.54
C ASP A 662 17.87 -12.21 -27.08
N SER A 663 17.00 -12.91 -27.76
CA SER A 663 16.77 -12.79 -29.21
C SER A 663 15.69 -13.77 -29.68
N SER A 664 14.99 -13.41 -30.75
CA SER A 664 14.08 -14.29 -31.49
C SER A 664 14.51 -14.36 -32.95
N VAL A 665 14.34 -15.51 -33.57
CA VAL A 665 14.63 -15.69 -35.00
C VAL A 665 13.35 -15.50 -35.78
N THR A 666 13.36 -14.65 -36.81
CA THR A 666 12.23 -14.42 -37.69
C THR A 666 12.59 -14.75 -39.12
N TRP A 667 11.56 -14.89 -39.96
CA TRP A 667 11.65 -15.29 -41.35
C TRP A 667 11.36 -14.18 -42.29
N ASP A 668 11.78 -14.46 -43.50
CA ASP A 668 11.57 -13.60 -44.61
C ASP A 668 10.10 -13.55 -45.05
N TYR A 669 9.58 -12.38 -45.18
CA TYR A 669 8.29 -12.10 -45.75
C TYR A 669 8.44 -11.13 -46.94
N ILE A 670 7.93 -11.49 -48.08
CA ILE A 670 7.94 -10.64 -49.27
C ILE A 670 6.64 -9.83 -49.30
N HIS A 671 6.74 -8.54 -49.02
CA HIS A 671 5.64 -7.61 -49.22
C HIS A 671 5.93 -6.69 -50.37
N GLU A 672 5.07 -6.71 -51.38
CA GLU A 672 5.19 -5.89 -52.62
C GLU A 672 6.54 -6.00 -53.37
N GLY A 673 7.20 -7.13 -53.21
CA GLY A 673 8.49 -7.38 -53.88
C GLY A 673 9.71 -6.90 -53.08
N VAL A 674 9.50 -6.46 -51.86
CA VAL A 674 10.58 -6.15 -50.91
C VAL A 674 10.74 -7.32 -49.96
N HIS A 675 11.92 -7.87 -49.88
CA HIS A 675 12.26 -8.93 -48.92
C HIS A 675 12.48 -8.30 -47.54
N MET A 676 11.67 -8.68 -46.58
CA MET A 676 11.77 -8.16 -45.24
C MET A 676 12.88 -8.86 -44.45
N GLY A 677 13.47 -9.91 -44.98
CA GLY A 677 14.61 -10.63 -44.44
C GLY A 677 15.96 -10.36 -45.12
N ASP A 678 15.95 -9.55 -46.18
CA ASP A 678 17.20 -9.13 -46.82
C ASP A 678 17.84 -8.00 -45.99
N THR A 679 18.53 -8.37 -44.91
CA THR A 679 19.12 -7.43 -43.95
C THR A 679 20.34 -6.71 -44.51
N ASN A 680 20.91 -7.18 -45.61
CA ASN A 680 22.12 -6.61 -46.19
C ASN A 680 21.90 -6.03 -47.60
N GLY A 681 20.69 -6.13 -48.17
CA GLY A 681 20.33 -5.58 -49.47
C GLY A 681 20.95 -6.35 -50.63
N ASP A 682 21.36 -7.61 -50.49
CA ASP A 682 21.96 -8.40 -51.56
C ASP A 682 20.95 -9.19 -52.39
N GLY A 683 19.67 -9.14 -52.03
CA GLY A 683 18.58 -9.80 -52.71
C GLY A 683 18.42 -11.28 -52.36
N ASP A 684 19.10 -11.74 -51.31
CA ASP A 684 18.94 -13.09 -50.81
C ASP A 684 17.86 -13.11 -49.69
N SER A 685 16.73 -13.70 -49.96
CA SER A 685 15.58 -13.78 -49.09
C SER A 685 15.70 -14.82 -47.99
N THR A 686 16.85 -15.45 -47.82
CA THR A 686 17.07 -16.46 -46.80
C THR A 686 17.81 -15.93 -45.56
N ASP A 687 18.04 -14.61 -45.49
CA ASP A 687 18.60 -13.99 -44.31
C ASP A 687 17.69 -14.14 -43.10
N VAL A 688 18.24 -14.57 -42.01
CA VAL A 688 17.53 -14.74 -40.73
C VAL A 688 17.64 -13.44 -39.97
N ILE A 689 16.50 -12.84 -39.64
CA ILE A 689 16.43 -11.66 -38.79
C ILE A 689 16.33 -12.10 -37.33
N TYR A 690 17.23 -11.55 -36.51
CA TYR A 690 17.18 -11.77 -35.07
C TYR A 690 16.50 -10.60 -34.39
N THR A 691 15.35 -10.86 -33.76
CA THR A 691 14.63 -9.83 -33.02
C THR A 691 14.86 -10.01 -31.51
N PRO A 692 14.95 -8.91 -30.75
CA PRO A 692 15.08 -8.99 -29.29
C PRO A 692 13.76 -9.30 -28.59
N PHE A 693 12.76 -9.76 -29.31
CA PHE A 693 11.44 -10.06 -28.76
C PHE A 693 10.81 -11.26 -29.45
N ALA A 694 9.90 -11.91 -28.74
CA ALA A 694 8.95 -12.88 -29.29
C ALA A 694 7.54 -12.26 -29.22
N ALA A 695 6.72 -12.47 -30.27
CA ALA A 695 5.35 -12.01 -30.30
C ALA A 695 4.39 -13.17 -30.07
N TYR A 696 3.35 -12.93 -29.28
CA TYR A 696 2.32 -13.89 -28.97
C TYR A 696 0.95 -13.26 -29.16
N ARG A 697 0.05 -13.95 -29.82
CA ARG A 697 -1.37 -13.65 -29.86
C ARG A 697 -2.03 -14.33 -28.65
N VAL A 698 -2.72 -13.55 -27.85
CA VAL A 698 -3.48 -14.06 -26.69
C VAL A 698 -4.95 -13.97 -27.06
N LYS A 699 -5.61 -15.12 -27.21
CA LYS A 699 -7.04 -15.15 -27.49
C LYS A 699 -7.82 -14.62 -26.29
N PRO A 700 -8.82 -13.76 -26.47
CA PRO A 700 -9.66 -13.29 -25.39
C PRO A 700 -10.33 -14.46 -24.67
N PHE A 701 -10.61 -14.28 -23.38
CA PHE A 701 -11.28 -15.26 -22.52
C PHE A 701 -10.52 -16.56 -22.21
N GLY A 702 -9.18 -16.51 -22.16
CA GLY A 702 -8.37 -17.65 -21.73
C GLY A 702 -8.17 -18.73 -22.79
N GLY A 703 -8.27 -18.34 -24.06
CA GLY A 703 -7.88 -19.21 -25.16
C GLY A 703 -6.36 -19.42 -25.22
N ASP A 704 -5.94 -20.37 -26.03
CA ASP A 704 -4.52 -20.71 -26.20
C ASP A 704 -3.72 -19.48 -26.69
N THR A 705 -2.54 -19.31 -26.11
CA THR A 705 -1.55 -18.35 -26.59
C THR A 705 -0.85 -18.95 -27.81
N ILE A 706 -0.86 -18.24 -28.92
CA ILE A 706 -0.24 -18.67 -30.17
C ILE A 706 0.99 -17.79 -30.42
N ARG A 707 2.14 -18.41 -30.60
CA ARG A 707 3.34 -17.69 -30.97
C ARG A 707 3.22 -17.21 -32.42
N LEU A 708 3.45 -15.91 -32.63
CA LEU A 708 3.40 -15.27 -33.94
C LEU A 708 4.79 -15.23 -34.56
N PHE A 709 4.83 -15.14 -35.87
CA PHE A 709 6.00 -14.69 -36.58
C PHE A 709 6.19 -13.20 -36.29
N ALA A 710 7.42 -12.78 -36.02
CA ALA A 710 7.72 -11.40 -35.71
C ALA A 710 9.01 -10.95 -36.39
N GLY A 711 9.02 -9.72 -36.86
CA GLY A 711 10.18 -9.11 -37.45
C GLY A 711 10.12 -7.60 -37.30
N PHE A 712 11.14 -6.93 -37.77
CA PHE A 712 11.16 -5.49 -37.83
C PHE A 712 11.75 -5.04 -39.19
N TRP A 713 11.47 -3.83 -39.55
CA TRP A 713 12.09 -3.24 -40.73
C TRP A 713 13.35 -2.50 -40.33
N ASP A 714 14.48 -3.06 -40.65
CA ASP A 714 15.79 -2.44 -40.45
C ASP A 714 15.98 -1.27 -41.45
N THR A 715 15.64 -0.07 -41.00
CA THR A 715 15.71 1.14 -41.82
C THR A 715 17.12 1.69 -41.96
N ASN A 716 18.00 1.33 -41.06
CA ASN A 716 19.39 1.80 -41.01
C ASN A 716 20.41 0.76 -41.51
N GLY A 717 19.99 -0.49 -41.70
CA GLY A 717 20.80 -1.58 -42.28
C GLY A 717 21.87 -2.13 -41.30
N ASP A 718 21.66 -1.99 -39.99
CA ASP A 718 22.62 -2.46 -38.98
C ASP A 718 22.34 -3.87 -38.47
N GLY A 719 21.21 -4.46 -38.84
CA GLY A 719 20.78 -5.79 -38.46
C GLY A 719 20.24 -5.89 -37.03
N ALA A 720 20.03 -4.77 -36.35
CA ALA A 720 19.53 -4.70 -35.00
C ALA A 720 18.29 -3.80 -34.92
N TRP A 721 17.31 -4.17 -34.12
CA TRP A 721 16.14 -3.31 -33.91
C TRP A 721 16.55 -2.07 -33.10
N THR A 722 16.34 -0.90 -33.69
CA THR A 722 16.76 0.37 -33.11
C THR A 722 15.53 1.26 -32.84
N VAL A 723 15.48 1.80 -31.64
CA VAL A 723 14.51 2.84 -31.26
C VAL A 723 15.20 4.19 -31.42
N ASN A 724 14.55 5.17 -32.04
CA ASN A 724 15.11 6.52 -32.15
C ASN A 724 15.43 7.07 -30.75
N VAL A 725 16.68 7.41 -30.54
CA VAL A 725 17.19 8.05 -29.34
C VAL A 725 17.56 9.47 -29.70
N SER A 726 16.94 10.46 -29.08
CA SER A 726 17.41 11.85 -29.14
C SER A 726 18.39 12.11 -27.99
N VAL A 727 19.28 13.07 -28.20
CA VAL A 727 20.22 13.48 -27.14
C VAL A 727 19.70 14.79 -26.57
N ASP A 728 19.53 14.88 -25.25
CA ASP A 728 19.07 16.08 -24.58
C ASP A 728 20.17 17.18 -24.52
N GLU A 729 19.83 18.35 -23.96
CA GLU A 729 20.78 19.47 -23.81
C GLU A 729 21.98 19.14 -22.91
N ALA A 730 21.92 18.06 -22.12
CA ALA A 730 23.01 17.58 -21.27
C ALA A 730 23.89 16.55 -21.99
N GLY A 731 23.49 16.07 -23.17
CA GLY A 731 24.19 15.06 -23.94
C GLY A 731 23.86 13.63 -23.52
N GLU A 732 22.78 13.45 -22.74
CA GLU A 732 22.27 12.14 -22.34
C GLU A 732 21.26 11.63 -23.38
N GLU A 733 21.27 10.32 -23.65
CA GLU A 733 20.32 9.68 -24.55
C GLU A 733 18.94 9.65 -23.88
N VAL A 734 17.96 10.26 -24.54
CA VAL A 734 16.57 10.31 -24.09
C VAL A 734 15.71 9.65 -25.15
N PHE A 735 14.83 8.75 -24.73
CA PHE A 735 13.81 8.20 -25.61
C PHE A 735 12.83 9.30 -25.99
N ASP A 736 12.92 9.77 -27.22
CA ASP A 736 11.98 10.76 -27.75
C ASP A 736 10.78 10.04 -28.36
N TRP A 737 9.71 9.96 -27.58
CA TRP A 737 8.42 9.47 -28.05
C TRP A 737 7.67 10.50 -28.89
N ALA A 738 8.20 11.70 -29.07
CA ALA A 738 7.65 12.67 -29.99
C ALA A 738 7.83 12.16 -31.42
N ALA A 739 6.75 12.27 -32.19
CA ALA A 739 6.76 11.88 -33.57
C ALA A 739 7.90 12.58 -34.34
N PRO A 740 8.74 11.85 -35.06
CA PRO A 740 9.80 12.46 -35.86
C PRO A 740 9.18 13.40 -36.89
N THR A 741 9.82 14.54 -37.11
CA THR A 741 9.43 15.47 -38.18
C THR A 741 9.73 14.86 -39.52
N TYR A 742 8.92 15.19 -40.55
CA TYR A 742 9.09 14.70 -41.90
C TYR A 742 10.56 14.83 -42.40
N GLY A 743 11.17 13.69 -42.73
CA GLY A 743 12.57 13.62 -43.18
C GLY A 743 13.60 13.25 -42.08
N GLN A 744 13.18 12.98 -40.85
CA GLN A 744 14.00 12.34 -39.86
C GLN A 744 13.87 10.80 -39.94
N GLU A 745 14.89 10.09 -39.47
CA GLU A 745 14.86 8.63 -39.40
C GLU A 745 13.67 8.18 -38.55
N CYS A 746 12.87 7.30 -39.12
CA CYS A 746 11.74 6.70 -38.40
C CYS A 746 12.23 5.59 -37.54
N TRP A 747 11.48 5.34 -36.48
CA TRP A 747 11.66 4.13 -35.71
C TRP A 747 11.48 2.90 -36.58
N GLU A 748 12.20 1.84 -36.29
CA GLU A 748 12.08 0.62 -37.01
C GLU A 748 10.77 -0.10 -36.66
N PRO A 749 9.80 -0.15 -37.55
CA PRO A 749 8.50 -0.73 -37.24
C PRO A 749 8.63 -2.23 -36.99
N ILE A 750 7.92 -2.70 -35.98
CA ILE A 750 7.78 -4.10 -35.66
C ILE A 750 6.61 -4.67 -36.43
N TYR A 751 6.80 -5.84 -37.00
CA TYR A 751 5.76 -6.62 -37.67
C TYR A 751 5.57 -7.96 -36.95
N CYS A 752 4.32 -8.40 -36.83
CA CYS A 752 4.00 -9.76 -36.47
C CYS A 752 2.88 -10.30 -37.32
N TRP A 753 2.86 -11.60 -37.55
CA TRP A 753 1.82 -12.20 -38.38
C TRP A 753 1.54 -13.65 -38.01
N GLN A 754 0.34 -14.09 -38.32
CA GLN A 754 -0.11 -15.47 -38.13
C GLN A 754 0.21 -16.29 -39.35
N GLY A 755 0.86 -17.46 -39.17
CA GLY A 755 1.08 -18.43 -40.22
C GLY A 755 -0.15 -19.32 -40.43
N TYR A 756 -0.34 -19.78 -41.69
CA TYR A 756 -1.36 -20.74 -42.05
C TYR A 756 -0.74 -21.89 -42.81
N ASP A 757 -1.23 -23.12 -42.63
CA ASP A 757 -0.84 -24.26 -43.43
C ASP A 757 -1.54 -24.25 -44.81
N ALA A 758 -1.19 -25.23 -45.67
CA ALA A 758 -1.78 -25.34 -46.99
C ALA A 758 -3.30 -25.61 -46.98
N ASP A 759 -3.84 -26.06 -45.87
CA ASP A 759 -5.26 -26.32 -45.68
C ASP A 759 -5.99 -25.14 -45.01
N GLY A 760 -5.27 -24.04 -44.69
CA GLY A 760 -5.81 -22.81 -44.10
C GLY A 760 -5.97 -22.89 -42.58
N ASN A 761 -5.33 -23.83 -41.87
CA ASN A 761 -5.33 -23.86 -40.40
C ASN A 761 -4.24 -22.95 -39.88
N GLU A 762 -4.52 -22.29 -38.76
CA GLU A 762 -3.55 -21.46 -38.03
C GLU A 762 -2.38 -22.33 -37.55
N ILE A 763 -1.14 -21.89 -37.76
CA ILE A 763 0.07 -22.52 -37.25
C ILE A 763 0.82 -21.54 -36.36
N ALA A 764 1.32 -22.07 -35.23
CA ALA A 764 2.22 -21.32 -34.36
C ALA A 764 3.62 -21.26 -34.99
N TYR A 765 4.34 -20.19 -34.72
CA TYR A 765 5.75 -20.10 -35.08
C TYR A 765 6.56 -21.18 -34.33
N ASP A 766 7.27 -22.00 -35.10
CA ASP A 766 8.18 -23.03 -34.59
C ASP A 766 9.61 -22.74 -35.07
N PRO A 767 10.48 -22.24 -34.20
CA PRO A 767 11.85 -21.87 -34.57
C PRO A 767 12.70 -23.08 -35.02
N ASP A 768 12.30 -24.30 -34.66
CA ASP A 768 13.04 -25.52 -35.00
C ASP A 768 12.57 -26.13 -36.31
N ASN A 769 11.48 -25.66 -36.90
CA ASN A 769 10.88 -26.26 -38.08
C ASN A 769 10.73 -25.26 -39.22
N LEU A 770 11.81 -24.76 -39.69
CA LEU A 770 11.91 -23.64 -40.62
C LEU A 770 11.60 -23.99 -42.10
N SER A 771 11.33 -25.23 -42.40
CA SER A 771 11.24 -25.72 -43.82
C SER A 771 9.82 -25.77 -44.40
N LEU A 772 8.79 -25.34 -43.67
CA LEU A 772 7.40 -25.61 -44.04
C LEU A 772 6.51 -24.39 -44.33
N ILE A 773 7.06 -23.19 -44.39
CA ILE A 773 6.20 -22.02 -44.54
C ILE A 773 6.20 -21.52 -45.97
N HIS A 774 5.17 -21.87 -46.72
CA HIS A 774 4.70 -21.12 -47.86
C HIS A 774 3.65 -20.13 -47.38
N ILE A 775 4.01 -18.88 -47.31
CA ILE A 775 3.06 -17.76 -47.13
C ILE A 775 2.56 -17.33 -48.48
#